data_6c023adde96f79ecc72879db9d5bf88a
#
_entry.id   6c023adde96f79ecc72879db9d5bf88a
#
_cell.length_a   1.000
_cell.length_b   1.000
_cell.length_c   1.000
_cell.angle_alpha   90.00
_cell.angle_beta   90.00
_cell.angle_gamma   90.00
#
_symmetry.space_group_name_H-M   'P 1'
#
loop_
_entity.id
_entity.type
_entity.pdbx_description
1 polymer ?
#
loop_
_entity_poly.entity_id
_entity_poly.type
_entity_poly.pdbx_seq_one_letter_code
_entity_poly.pdbx_strand_id
1 'polypeptide(L)'
;MSGVYTEADYENTIIELFRHMGWQYVYGPDLERDYHDPLYEDELEGALHRINPTMPESAIQDALFKLKNFENADLIQKNAAFTDYIQHGVEVRYFEGKEERAGIVYLVDYKNPDNNSFVIANQWTFIENSNKRPDILLFLNGLPVVLMELKSPSREETDASEAYIQIRNYMHEIPSMFIYNCICVMSDQLTSKAGTITSGEDRFMEWKSEDGSYENTQYAQFDTFFKGMFEKRRLLDIIKNFICFSNEGLKNIKILAGYHQYFAVRKAVESTKKGMASDGRGGVFWHTQGSGKSLSMVFYAHLLEELLQSPTIVVITDRNDLDDQLYGQFAKCKDFLRQAPMHAKSRQHLKDLLNGRKANGIIFTTMQKFEESHEPLSHRHNIIVMADEAHRGQYGLKEKIDSKTGEIKVGMARIIRNSLPHATYIGFTGTPIAFEDRNTREVFGDYIDIYDMTQAVEDGATRPVYYESRVIKLKLDKETLALIDKEYDIMAENADPAVIERSKKELGQMEAILGNDKTIDSLVCDILDHYENYRENLLTGKAMIVAYSRPIAMKIYKRILELRPSWTEKVKVVMTGSNKDPEEWAPIIGNKHHRDELAAEFKDNDSPFKIAIVVDMWLTGFDVPSLATMYIYKPMKGYNLMQAIARVNRVFQDKEGGLIVDYVGIASALKEAMNDYTARDRKNYGDTNVARVAYPKFQEKLAVCEDLFYGYDYSDFIHGGNLARSKAISGAVNFIVAVGKEEDRDMFLKEALILKQALSLCSSLAMERERIEAAFFESVRVLVNRLANQGQGKKFSLTEINARINNLLKASIHSDGVINLFKDTGGKFSLFDPEFLEEISRMKEKNLAVELLKKLIAEQVVVYKHTNIVKSQKFSEILQRTMNHYLNGMLTNEQVIEEMLNLARQIRNAQKEGTKLGLTAEELAFYDALTKPQAIKDFLENCELIAITIELADTLRKN
;
A
#
# COMPACT_ATOMS: atom_id res chain seq x y z
N MET A 1 -39.57 31.39 -19.65
CA MET A 1 -38.16 30.97 -19.67
C MET A 1 -38.17 29.57 -19.08
N SER A 2 -37.85 28.56 -19.86
CA SER A 2 -37.74 27.18 -19.36
C SER A 2 -36.50 27.10 -18.47
N GLY A 3 -36.69 26.79 -17.20
CA GLY A 3 -35.59 26.79 -16.23
C GLY A 3 -34.70 25.55 -16.30
N VAL A 4 -34.28 25.12 -17.48
CA VAL A 4 -33.36 24.02 -17.70
C VAL A 4 -31.99 24.62 -17.97
N TYR A 5 -31.03 24.34 -17.13
CA TYR A 5 -29.63 24.72 -17.26
C TYR A 5 -29.00 23.95 -18.42
N THR A 6 -28.49 24.63 -19.41
CA THR A 6 -28.05 24.04 -20.69
C THR A 6 -26.50 23.95 -20.73
N GLU A 7 -25.97 23.24 -21.73
CA GLU A 7 -24.55 23.17 -22.04
C GLU A 7 -23.95 24.57 -22.29
N ALA A 8 -24.69 25.43 -23.03
CA ALA A 8 -24.29 26.80 -23.26
C ALA A 8 -24.26 27.66 -21.96
N ASP A 9 -25.15 27.40 -20.98
CA ASP A 9 -25.10 28.02 -19.67
C ASP A 9 -23.88 27.58 -18.87
N TYR A 10 -23.52 26.30 -18.98
CA TYR A 10 -22.32 25.76 -18.35
C TYR A 10 -21.05 26.31 -18.99
N GLU A 11 -20.97 26.35 -20.33
CA GLU A 11 -19.87 26.95 -21.07
C GLU A 11 -19.64 28.41 -20.62
N ASN A 12 -20.69 29.20 -20.54
CA ASN A 12 -20.63 30.58 -20.07
C ASN A 12 -20.16 30.69 -18.60
N THR A 13 -20.60 29.75 -17.74
CA THR A 13 -20.17 29.73 -16.35
C THR A 13 -18.64 29.50 -16.23
N ILE A 14 -18.08 28.61 -17.05
CA ILE A 14 -16.63 28.39 -17.09
C ILE A 14 -15.91 29.67 -17.61
N ILE A 15 -16.41 30.29 -18.66
CA ILE A 15 -15.84 31.54 -19.21
C ILE A 15 -15.82 32.63 -18.13
N GLU A 16 -16.92 32.82 -17.39
CA GLU A 16 -16.98 33.76 -16.29
C GLU A 16 -15.97 33.46 -15.19
N LEU A 17 -15.83 32.17 -14.83
CA LEU A 17 -14.85 31.71 -13.84
C LEU A 17 -13.42 32.06 -14.27
N PHE A 18 -13.04 31.77 -15.51
CA PHE A 18 -11.72 32.13 -16.05
C PHE A 18 -11.47 33.63 -16.12
N ARG A 19 -12.50 34.41 -16.46
CA ARG A 19 -12.41 35.89 -16.42
C ARG A 19 -12.13 36.39 -14.99
N HIS A 20 -12.78 35.81 -13.98
CA HIS A 20 -12.47 36.11 -12.57
C HIS A 20 -11.06 35.70 -12.17
N MET A 21 -10.51 34.63 -12.79
CA MET A 21 -9.10 34.21 -12.63
C MET A 21 -8.14 35.13 -13.44
N GLY A 22 -8.64 36.16 -14.10
CA GLY A 22 -7.85 37.15 -14.84
C GLY A 22 -7.47 36.74 -16.26
N TRP A 23 -8.14 35.73 -16.85
CA TRP A 23 -7.98 35.36 -18.26
C TRP A 23 -8.71 36.33 -19.15
N GLN A 24 -8.15 36.62 -20.33
CA GLN A 24 -8.84 37.39 -21.37
C GLN A 24 -9.83 36.46 -22.09
N TYR A 25 -11.03 36.96 -22.35
CA TYR A 25 -12.03 36.21 -23.10
C TYR A 25 -12.16 36.73 -24.53
N VAL A 26 -12.24 35.82 -25.48
CA VAL A 26 -12.46 36.06 -26.91
C VAL A 26 -13.55 35.15 -27.42
N TYR A 27 -14.49 35.69 -28.15
CA TYR A 27 -15.49 34.90 -28.88
C TYR A 27 -14.96 34.61 -30.29
N GLY A 28 -14.73 33.28 -30.59
CA GLY A 28 -14.04 32.86 -31.81
C GLY A 28 -14.63 33.46 -33.12
N PRO A 29 -15.96 33.54 -33.27
CA PRO A 29 -16.58 34.13 -34.48
C PRO A 29 -16.34 35.61 -34.68
N ASP A 30 -15.95 36.36 -33.66
CA ASP A 30 -15.67 37.81 -33.77
C ASP A 30 -14.26 38.11 -34.33
N LEU A 31 -13.44 37.10 -34.51
CA LEU A 31 -12.09 37.23 -35.04
C LEU A 31 -12.03 36.95 -36.54
N GLU A 32 -11.45 37.91 -37.29
CA GLU A 32 -11.01 37.65 -38.66
C GLU A 32 -9.69 36.87 -38.64
N ARG A 33 -9.73 35.58 -39.01
CA ARG A 33 -8.58 34.70 -39.02
C ARG A 33 -8.70 33.61 -40.08
N ASP A 34 -7.60 32.95 -40.39
CA ASP A 34 -7.65 31.73 -41.18
C ASP A 34 -8.18 30.58 -40.33
N TYR A 35 -9.29 29.97 -40.76
CA TYR A 35 -9.91 28.82 -40.09
C TYR A 35 -9.14 27.52 -40.30
N HIS A 36 -8.11 27.54 -41.17
CA HIS A 36 -7.20 26.39 -41.37
C HIS A 36 -5.93 26.45 -40.49
N ASP A 37 -5.69 27.56 -39.81
CA ASP A 37 -4.60 27.71 -38.85
C ASP A 37 -5.12 27.53 -37.39
N PRO A 38 -4.57 26.56 -36.61
CA PRO A 38 -5.00 26.36 -35.23
C PRO A 38 -4.45 27.43 -34.28
N LEU A 39 -3.44 28.21 -34.71
CA LEU A 39 -2.77 29.22 -33.90
C LEU A 39 -3.58 30.52 -33.86
N TYR A 40 -3.45 31.25 -32.79
CA TYR A 40 -3.89 32.65 -32.70
C TYR A 40 -2.70 33.57 -33.08
N GLU A 41 -2.48 33.73 -34.39
CA GLU A 41 -1.25 34.30 -34.98
C GLU A 41 -0.84 35.65 -34.43
N ASP A 42 -1.76 36.63 -34.42
CA ASP A 42 -1.48 38.00 -33.95
C ASP A 42 -0.98 38.01 -32.51
N GLU A 43 -1.60 37.18 -31.66
CA GLU A 43 -1.22 37.06 -30.26
C GLU A 43 0.13 36.31 -30.10
N LEU A 44 0.37 35.29 -30.93
CA LEU A 44 1.61 34.55 -30.92
C LEU A 44 2.80 35.43 -31.34
N GLU A 45 2.67 36.16 -32.42
CA GLU A 45 3.74 37.02 -32.92
C GLU A 45 4.05 38.16 -31.90
N GLY A 46 3.00 38.79 -31.36
CA GLY A 46 3.14 39.78 -30.30
C GLY A 46 3.80 39.25 -29.03
N ALA A 47 3.47 38.02 -28.63
CA ALA A 47 4.08 37.37 -27.48
C ALA A 47 5.56 37.02 -27.73
N LEU A 48 5.90 36.49 -28.90
CA LEU A 48 7.29 36.15 -29.23
C LEU A 48 8.21 37.39 -29.16
N HIS A 49 7.77 38.52 -29.68
CA HIS A 49 8.54 39.78 -29.58
C HIS A 49 8.67 40.27 -28.13
N ARG A 50 7.60 40.18 -27.35
CA ARG A 50 7.57 40.60 -25.95
C ARG A 50 8.49 39.75 -25.06
N ILE A 51 8.50 38.41 -25.30
CA ILE A 51 9.28 37.45 -24.51
C ILE A 51 10.75 37.46 -24.92
N ASN A 52 11.07 37.73 -26.19
CA ASN A 52 12.42 37.66 -26.74
C ASN A 52 12.91 39.05 -27.30
N PRO A 53 12.94 40.09 -26.47
CA PRO A 53 13.21 41.45 -26.96
C PRO A 53 14.60 41.67 -27.57
N THR A 54 15.52 40.76 -27.33
CA THR A 54 16.90 40.84 -27.86
C THR A 54 17.13 39.99 -29.13
N MET A 55 16.12 39.23 -29.54
CA MET A 55 16.22 38.43 -30.75
C MET A 55 15.87 39.23 -32.00
N PRO A 56 16.63 39.07 -33.10
CA PRO A 56 16.29 39.74 -34.35
C PRO A 56 15.06 39.11 -35.00
N GLU A 57 14.37 39.87 -35.84
CA GLU A 57 13.18 39.45 -36.57
C GLU A 57 13.38 38.11 -37.32
N SER A 58 14.53 37.92 -37.95
CA SER A 58 14.86 36.67 -38.66
C SER A 58 14.88 35.45 -37.76
N ALA A 59 15.23 35.61 -36.46
CA ALA A 59 15.20 34.53 -35.49
C ALA A 59 13.75 34.19 -35.05
N ILE A 60 12.90 35.20 -34.88
CA ILE A 60 11.47 35.05 -34.58
C ILE A 60 10.77 34.32 -35.75
N GLN A 61 11.06 34.74 -37.00
CA GLN A 61 10.50 34.11 -38.20
C GLN A 61 10.97 32.63 -38.38
N ASP A 62 12.24 32.32 -38.08
CA ASP A 62 12.72 30.93 -38.08
C ASP A 62 12.00 30.09 -37.03
N ALA A 63 11.75 30.61 -35.82
CA ALA A 63 10.97 29.95 -34.79
C ALA A 63 9.52 29.70 -35.21
N LEU A 64 8.85 30.71 -35.79
CA LEU A 64 7.50 30.56 -36.34
C LEU A 64 7.44 29.53 -37.44
N PHE A 65 8.43 29.53 -38.36
CA PHE A 65 8.52 28.53 -39.42
C PHE A 65 8.64 27.11 -38.84
N LYS A 66 9.50 26.88 -37.86
CA LYS A 66 9.66 25.59 -37.22
C LYS A 66 8.41 25.15 -36.44
N LEU A 67 7.72 26.09 -35.81
CA LEU A 67 6.49 25.87 -35.10
C LEU A 67 5.35 25.40 -36.02
N LYS A 68 5.31 25.88 -37.26
CA LYS A 68 4.30 25.50 -38.24
C LYS A 68 4.71 24.29 -39.09
N ASN A 69 5.99 23.93 -39.15
CA ASN A 69 6.54 22.89 -40.03
C ASN A 69 7.32 21.83 -39.25
N PHE A 70 6.62 20.88 -38.65
CA PHE A 70 7.25 19.75 -37.95
C PHE A 70 7.70 18.70 -38.97
N GLU A 71 8.91 18.20 -38.88
CA GLU A 71 9.50 17.20 -39.77
C GLU A 71 8.86 15.79 -39.60
N ASN A 72 8.28 15.52 -38.44
CA ASN A 72 7.68 14.22 -38.09
C ASN A 72 6.33 14.01 -38.79
N ALA A 73 6.02 12.78 -39.17
CA ALA A 73 4.75 12.45 -39.83
C ALA A 73 3.60 12.16 -38.84
N ASP A 74 3.91 11.64 -37.67
CA ASP A 74 2.93 11.20 -36.67
C ASP A 74 2.56 12.32 -35.71
N LEU A 75 1.26 12.41 -35.36
CA LEU A 75 0.72 13.44 -34.44
C LEU A 75 1.44 13.44 -33.09
N ILE A 76 1.67 12.26 -32.53
CA ILE A 76 2.26 12.15 -31.19
C ILE A 76 3.71 12.62 -31.21
N GLN A 77 4.46 12.32 -32.26
CA GLN A 77 5.83 12.80 -32.43
C GLN A 77 5.88 14.32 -32.65
N LYS A 78 4.96 14.88 -33.45
CA LYS A 78 4.83 16.34 -33.60
C LYS A 78 4.50 17.01 -32.26
N ASN A 79 3.57 16.45 -31.51
CA ASN A 79 3.21 16.94 -30.18
C ASN A 79 4.38 16.82 -29.18
N ALA A 80 5.19 15.77 -29.28
CA ALA A 80 6.42 15.63 -28.47
C ALA A 80 7.45 16.72 -28.80
N ALA A 81 7.67 17.01 -30.08
CA ALA A 81 8.55 18.09 -30.52
C ALA A 81 8.00 19.48 -30.06
N PHE A 82 6.67 19.70 -30.19
CA PHE A 82 6.06 20.90 -29.65
C PHE A 82 6.21 21.01 -28.13
N THR A 83 6.05 19.91 -27.41
CA THR A 83 6.21 19.89 -25.94
C THR A 83 7.64 20.30 -25.55
N ASP A 84 8.64 19.85 -26.28
CA ASP A 84 10.03 20.31 -26.08
C ASP A 84 10.17 21.81 -26.38
N TYR A 85 9.60 22.29 -27.49
CA TYR A 85 9.64 23.72 -27.84
C TYR A 85 8.99 24.60 -26.79
N ILE A 86 7.80 24.23 -26.28
CA ILE A 86 7.11 25.06 -25.27
C ILE A 86 7.85 25.05 -23.93
N GLN A 87 8.48 23.93 -23.55
CA GLN A 87 9.23 23.79 -22.29
C GLN A 87 10.60 24.48 -22.33
N HIS A 88 11.30 24.44 -23.47
CA HIS A 88 12.71 24.82 -23.55
C HIS A 88 13.01 25.92 -24.55
N GLY A 89 12.05 26.29 -25.41
CA GLY A 89 12.22 27.21 -26.51
C GLY A 89 12.63 26.52 -27.81
N VAL A 90 12.57 27.27 -28.90
CA VAL A 90 12.92 26.82 -30.23
C VAL A 90 14.35 27.23 -30.55
N GLU A 91 15.21 26.25 -30.83
CA GLU A 91 16.55 26.55 -31.33
C GLU A 91 16.48 27.15 -32.73
N VAL A 92 17.09 28.33 -32.92
CA VAL A 92 17.08 29.08 -34.15
C VAL A 92 18.49 29.40 -34.63
N ARG A 93 18.62 29.63 -35.94
CA ARG A 93 19.84 30.14 -36.57
C ARG A 93 19.52 31.46 -37.27
N TYR A 94 20.33 32.44 -37.03
CA TYR A 94 20.14 33.74 -37.60
C TYR A 94 21.49 34.41 -37.92
N PHE A 95 21.49 35.39 -38.77
CA PHE A 95 22.68 36.16 -39.13
C PHE A 95 22.72 37.49 -38.38
N GLU A 96 23.83 37.76 -37.71
CA GLU A 96 24.17 39.09 -37.20
C GLU A 96 25.32 39.63 -38.03
N GLY A 97 24.96 40.50 -38.97
CA GLY A 97 25.87 40.95 -39.98
C GLY A 97 26.26 39.82 -40.96
N LYS A 98 27.55 39.37 -40.93
CA LYS A 98 28.03 38.24 -41.76
C LYS A 98 28.24 36.93 -40.97
N GLU A 99 28.03 36.99 -39.67
CA GLU A 99 28.21 35.82 -38.78
C GLU A 99 26.90 35.08 -38.57
N GLU A 100 26.90 33.76 -38.78
CA GLU A 100 25.80 32.92 -38.41
C GLU A 100 25.86 32.69 -36.88
N ARG A 101 24.75 32.91 -36.18
CA ARG A 101 24.59 32.69 -34.75
C ARG A 101 23.47 31.70 -34.49
N ALA A 102 23.59 30.95 -33.41
CA ALA A 102 22.54 30.11 -32.84
C ALA A 102 21.96 30.79 -31.61
N GLY A 103 20.67 30.69 -31.43
CA GLY A 103 19.95 31.21 -30.27
C GLY A 103 18.74 30.37 -29.94
N ILE A 104 18.05 30.72 -28.86
CA ILE A 104 16.81 30.08 -28.45
C ILE A 104 15.73 31.15 -28.38
N VAL A 105 14.63 30.94 -29.10
CA VAL A 105 13.41 31.75 -29.01
C VAL A 105 12.46 31.04 -28.06
N TYR A 106 12.18 31.69 -26.94
CA TYR A 106 11.26 31.14 -25.93
C TYR A 106 9.80 31.43 -26.32
N LEU A 107 8.94 30.42 -26.22
CA LEU A 107 7.51 30.55 -26.50
C LEU A 107 6.74 30.99 -25.25
N VAL A 108 7.30 30.79 -24.07
CA VAL A 108 6.70 31.06 -22.77
C VAL A 108 7.74 31.66 -21.83
N ASP A 109 7.38 32.74 -21.12
CA ASP A 109 8.19 33.30 -20.04
C ASP A 109 7.80 32.66 -18.70
N TYR A 110 8.50 31.58 -18.32
CA TYR A 110 8.28 30.91 -17.05
C TYR A 110 8.82 31.66 -15.83
N LYS A 111 9.73 32.62 -16.04
CA LYS A 111 10.31 33.43 -14.96
C LYS A 111 9.42 34.57 -14.55
N ASN A 112 8.78 35.22 -15.55
CA ASN A 112 7.85 36.33 -15.36
C ASN A 112 6.47 35.95 -15.92
N PRO A 113 5.63 35.26 -15.16
CA PRO A 113 4.33 34.77 -15.63
C PRO A 113 3.44 35.82 -16.22
N ASP A 114 3.52 37.06 -15.69
CA ASP A 114 2.72 38.20 -16.13
C ASP A 114 3.15 38.74 -17.53
N ASN A 115 4.29 38.28 -18.05
CA ASN A 115 4.75 38.60 -19.40
C ASN A 115 4.06 37.73 -20.48
N ASN A 116 3.29 36.73 -20.07
CA ASN A 116 2.54 35.87 -20.99
C ASN A 116 1.11 36.36 -21.17
N SER A 117 0.52 36.02 -22.32
CA SER A 117 -0.89 36.20 -22.63
C SER A 117 -1.67 34.91 -22.31
N PHE A 118 -2.80 35.06 -21.63
CA PHE A 118 -3.70 33.97 -21.28
C PHE A 118 -5.10 34.28 -21.80
N VAL A 119 -5.54 33.56 -22.81
CA VAL A 119 -6.82 33.78 -23.48
C VAL A 119 -7.69 32.52 -23.37
N ILE A 120 -8.94 32.71 -22.96
CA ILE A 120 -9.98 31.69 -23.08
C ILE A 120 -10.85 32.04 -24.28
N ALA A 121 -11.02 31.12 -25.21
CA ALA A 121 -11.88 31.30 -26.39
C ALA A 121 -12.92 30.18 -26.45
N ASN A 122 -14.12 30.53 -26.86
CA ASN A 122 -15.15 29.54 -27.18
C ASN A 122 -15.57 29.66 -28.65
N GLN A 123 -16.26 28.63 -29.10
CA GLN A 123 -16.78 28.56 -30.46
C GLN A 123 -15.71 28.81 -31.55
N TRP A 124 -14.51 28.32 -31.28
CA TRP A 124 -13.35 28.45 -32.16
C TRP A 124 -13.46 27.49 -33.33
N THR A 125 -13.91 27.98 -34.49
CA THR A 125 -14.04 27.14 -35.70
C THR A 125 -12.67 26.77 -36.25
N PHE A 126 -12.47 25.48 -36.54
CA PHE A 126 -11.27 24.99 -37.20
C PHE A 126 -11.64 24.02 -38.31
N ILE A 127 -11.01 24.14 -39.49
CA ILE A 127 -11.31 23.38 -40.70
C ILE A 127 -10.05 22.63 -41.15
N GLU A 128 -10.11 21.30 -41.13
CA GLU A 128 -9.07 20.46 -41.68
C GLU A 128 -9.71 19.32 -42.49
N ASN A 129 -9.84 18.11 -41.97
CA ASN A 129 -10.60 17.04 -42.66
C ASN A 129 -12.12 17.26 -42.54
N SER A 130 -12.55 18.00 -41.54
CA SER A 130 -13.90 18.47 -41.36
C SER A 130 -13.93 19.82 -40.65
N ASN A 131 -15.09 20.47 -40.64
CA ASN A 131 -15.33 21.70 -39.93
C ASN A 131 -15.75 21.35 -38.49
N LYS A 132 -14.92 21.69 -37.48
CA LYS A 132 -15.16 21.42 -36.06
C LYS A 132 -15.07 22.69 -35.23
N ARG A 133 -15.69 22.63 -34.05
CA ARG A 133 -15.79 23.76 -33.15
C ARG A 133 -15.79 23.21 -31.72
N PRO A 134 -14.62 23.03 -31.13
CA PRO A 134 -14.51 22.67 -29.71
C PRO A 134 -15.18 23.73 -28.83
N ASP A 135 -15.75 23.30 -27.70
CA ASP A 135 -16.48 24.20 -26.80
C ASP A 135 -15.58 25.31 -26.26
N ILE A 136 -14.44 24.95 -25.66
CA ILE A 136 -13.50 25.93 -25.08
C ILE A 136 -12.06 25.55 -25.47
N LEU A 137 -11.30 26.55 -25.85
CA LEU A 137 -9.85 26.51 -26.02
C LEU A 137 -9.17 27.51 -25.07
N LEU A 138 -8.07 27.09 -24.45
CA LEU A 138 -7.19 28.00 -23.73
C LEU A 138 -5.91 28.19 -24.53
N PHE A 139 -5.66 29.46 -24.82
CA PHE A 139 -4.45 29.92 -25.51
C PHE A 139 -3.44 30.46 -24.51
N LEU A 140 -2.21 30.05 -24.64
CA LEU A 140 -1.05 30.59 -23.96
C LEU A 140 -0.15 31.21 -25.03
N ASN A 141 -0.03 32.55 -25.04
CA ASN A 141 0.74 33.27 -26.07
C ASN A 141 0.32 32.89 -27.49
N GLY A 142 -0.96 32.77 -27.77
CA GLY A 142 -1.51 32.38 -29.06
C GLY A 142 -1.43 30.86 -29.39
N LEU A 143 -0.89 30.04 -28.53
CA LEU A 143 -0.80 28.59 -28.68
C LEU A 143 -2.01 27.89 -28.02
N PRO A 144 -2.78 27.03 -28.71
CA PRO A 144 -3.96 26.36 -28.17
C PRO A 144 -3.56 25.19 -27.28
N VAL A 145 -3.10 25.47 -26.05
CA VAL A 145 -2.49 24.47 -25.15
C VAL A 145 -3.50 23.58 -24.45
N VAL A 146 -4.76 24.01 -24.31
CA VAL A 146 -5.82 23.20 -23.66
C VAL A 146 -7.07 23.19 -24.54
N LEU A 147 -7.63 22.03 -24.72
CA LEU A 147 -8.94 21.81 -25.36
C LEU A 147 -9.89 21.23 -24.32
N MET A 148 -11.06 21.87 -24.16
CA MET A 148 -12.12 21.41 -23.27
C MET A 148 -13.37 21.05 -24.07
N GLU A 149 -13.92 19.91 -23.81
CA GLU A 149 -15.21 19.46 -24.32
C GLU A 149 -16.18 19.31 -23.16
N LEU A 150 -17.33 19.90 -23.31
CA LEU A 150 -18.35 20.00 -22.26
C LEU A 150 -19.56 19.18 -22.64
N LYS A 151 -20.29 18.71 -21.65
CA LYS A 151 -21.59 18.07 -21.84
C LYS A 151 -22.64 18.69 -20.95
N SER A 152 -23.88 18.58 -21.39
CA SER A 152 -25.00 19.22 -20.69
C SER A 152 -25.26 18.57 -19.32
N PRO A 153 -25.20 19.35 -18.23
CA PRO A 153 -25.43 18.82 -16.89
C PRO A 153 -26.90 18.46 -16.63
N SER A 154 -27.82 18.78 -17.52
CA SER A 154 -29.25 18.53 -17.36
C SER A 154 -29.79 17.33 -18.13
N ARG A 155 -28.96 16.58 -18.83
CA ARG A 155 -29.35 15.36 -19.55
C ARG A 155 -28.97 14.14 -18.73
N GLU A 156 -29.96 13.32 -18.35
CA GLU A 156 -29.75 12.09 -17.58
C GLU A 156 -28.95 11.01 -18.32
N GLU A 157 -28.89 11.09 -19.65
CA GLU A 157 -28.26 10.09 -20.52
C GLU A 157 -26.84 10.48 -20.99
N THR A 158 -26.35 11.68 -20.65
CA THR A 158 -25.02 12.18 -21.08
C THR A 158 -24.12 12.33 -19.89
N ASP A 159 -22.88 11.86 -20.00
CA ASP A 159 -21.82 11.99 -19.00
C ASP A 159 -20.51 12.48 -19.64
N ALA A 160 -19.50 12.68 -18.82
CA ALA A 160 -18.18 13.14 -19.26
C ALA A 160 -17.51 12.16 -20.24
N SER A 161 -17.92 10.88 -20.29
CA SER A 161 -17.39 9.89 -21.25
C SER A 161 -17.73 10.25 -22.70
N GLU A 162 -18.89 10.87 -22.96
CA GLU A 162 -19.22 11.38 -24.30
C GLU A 162 -18.27 12.52 -24.73
N ALA A 163 -17.86 13.38 -23.80
CA ALA A 163 -16.87 14.42 -24.08
C ALA A 163 -15.50 13.77 -24.44
N TYR A 164 -15.11 12.71 -23.77
CA TYR A 164 -13.89 11.96 -24.13
C TYR A 164 -13.96 11.40 -25.55
N ILE A 165 -15.07 10.75 -25.90
CA ILE A 165 -15.29 10.23 -27.26
C ILE A 165 -15.20 11.35 -28.29
N GLN A 166 -15.78 12.51 -27.99
CA GLN A 166 -15.74 13.67 -28.89
C GLN A 166 -14.31 14.20 -29.08
N ILE A 167 -13.52 14.30 -28.01
CA ILE A 167 -12.09 14.66 -28.08
C ILE A 167 -11.33 13.68 -28.99
N ARG A 168 -11.59 12.36 -28.87
CA ARG A 168 -10.97 11.35 -29.73
C ARG A 168 -11.38 11.51 -31.20
N ASN A 169 -12.62 11.85 -31.47
CA ASN A 169 -13.09 12.15 -32.82
C ASN A 169 -12.38 13.40 -33.40
N TYR A 170 -12.23 14.45 -32.61
CA TYR A 170 -11.49 15.64 -33.02
C TYR A 170 -10.03 15.32 -33.38
N MET A 171 -9.37 14.44 -32.66
CA MET A 171 -7.99 14.01 -32.97
C MET A 171 -7.88 13.35 -34.35
N HIS A 172 -8.92 12.74 -34.87
CA HIS A 172 -8.96 12.16 -36.22
C HIS A 172 -9.37 13.18 -37.28
N GLU A 173 -10.27 14.09 -36.94
CA GLU A 173 -10.88 15.01 -37.89
C GLU A 173 -10.12 16.33 -38.02
N ILE A 174 -9.49 16.79 -36.94
CA ILE A 174 -8.70 18.04 -36.87
C ILE A 174 -7.35 17.83 -36.16
N PRO A 175 -6.52 16.87 -36.61
CA PRO A 175 -5.28 16.49 -35.90
C PRO A 175 -4.29 17.63 -35.70
N SER A 176 -4.24 18.63 -36.60
CA SER A 176 -3.30 19.74 -36.50
C SER A 176 -3.52 20.60 -35.25
N MET A 177 -4.76 20.70 -34.74
CA MET A 177 -5.06 21.34 -33.46
C MET A 177 -4.34 20.68 -32.28
N PHE A 178 -4.22 19.36 -32.31
CA PHE A 178 -3.63 18.57 -31.24
C PHE A 178 -2.11 18.53 -31.25
N ILE A 179 -1.45 19.03 -32.31
CA ILE A 179 0.00 19.22 -32.29
C ILE A 179 0.43 20.13 -31.12
N TYR A 180 -0.37 21.18 -30.84
CA TYR A 180 -0.09 22.19 -29.82
C TYR A 180 -0.76 21.92 -28.49
N ASN A 181 -1.51 20.82 -28.37
CA ASN A 181 -2.25 20.51 -27.16
C ASN A 181 -1.34 19.97 -26.05
N CYS A 182 -1.42 20.57 -24.87
CA CYS A 182 -0.78 20.10 -23.65
C CYS A 182 -1.72 19.26 -22.80
N ILE A 183 -3.00 19.68 -22.71
CA ILE A 183 -4.00 19.09 -21.81
C ILE A 183 -5.34 19.01 -22.54
N CYS A 184 -6.01 17.87 -22.43
CA CYS A 184 -7.41 17.67 -22.82
C CYS A 184 -8.27 17.64 -21.56
N VAL A 185 -9.43 18.29 -21.58
CA VAL A 185 -10.40 18.33 -20.47
C VAL A 185 -11.75 17.84 -20.95
N MET A 186 -12.35 16.97 -20.16
CA MET A 186 -13.75 16.55 -20.30
C MET A 186 -14.53 16.96 -19.05
N SER A 187 -15.72 17.51 -19.24
CA SER A 187 -16.53 17.96 -18.10
C SER A 187 -18.03 17.96 -18.39
N ASP A 188 -18.82 17.62 -17.35
CA ASP A 188 -20.28 17.67 -17.34
C ASP A 188 -20.82 18.42 -16.09
N GLN A 189 -19.99 19.21 -15.43
CA GLN A 189 -20.20 19.94 -14.18
C GLN A 189 -20.08 19.04 -12.93
N LEU A 190 -20.59 17.82 -12.93
CA LEU A 190 -20.43 16.85 -11.82
C LEU A 190 -19.03 16.25 -11.84
N THR A 191 -18.55 15.94 -13.04
CA THR A 191 -17.24 15.33 -13.27
C THR A 191 -16.43 16.25 -14.16
N SER A 192 -15.25 16.66 -13.71
CA SER A 192 -14.27 17.42 -14.49
C SER A 192 -12.93 16.73 -14.40
N LYS A 193 -12.40 16.26 -15.55
CA LYS A 193 -11.16 15.48 -15.61
C LYS A 193 -10.23 15.99 -16.70
N ALA A 194 -8.94 15.88 -16.43
CA ALA A 194 -7.88 16.21 -17.39
C ALA A 194 -7.03 15.01 -17.75
N GLY A 195 -6.58 14.99 -18.99
CA GLY A 195 -5.68 13.97 -19.52
C GLY A 195 -4.86 14.52 -20.69
N THR A 196 -4.23 13.64 -21.44
CA THR A 196 -3.42 13.99 -22.60
C THR A 196 -3.96 13.35 -23.87
N ILE A 197 -3.41 13.73 -25.01
CA ILE A 197 -3.76 13.13 -26.31
C ILE A 197 -3.51 11.61 -26.38
N THR A 198 -2.67 11.05 -25.49
CA THR A 198 -2.38 9.62 -25.43
C THR A 198 -3.10 8.90 -24.29
N SER A 199 -3.81 9.62 -23.42
CA SER A 199 -4.51 9.04 -22.28
C SER A 199 -5.75 8.26 -22.73
N GLY A 200 -5.94 7.03 -22.21
CA GLY A 200 -7.25 6.40 -22.21
C GLY A 200 -8.18 7.14 -21.23
N GLU A 201 -9.47 6.92 -21.32
CA GLU A 201 -10.46 7.56 -20.45
C GLU A 201 -10.18 7.28 -18.97
N ASP A 202 -9.74 6.06 -18.65
CA ASP A 202 -9.35 5.60 -17.32
C ASP A 202 -8.12 6.35 -16.73
N ARG A 203 -7.45 7.15 -17.56
CA ARG A 203 -6.29 7.97 -17.18
C ARG A 203 -6.58 9.47 -17.12
N PHE A 204 -7.81 9.87 -17.41
CA PHE A 204 -8.26 11.22 -17.13
C PHE A 204 -8.56 11.33 -15.63
N MET A 205 -7.95 12.31 -14.97
CA MET A 205 -8.01 12.47 -13.52
C MET A 205 -8.63 13.81 -13.14
N GLU A 206 -9.39 13.81 -12.05
CA GLU A 206 -9.89 15.05 -11.43
C GLU A 206 -8.74 15.81 -10.75
N TRP A 207 -8.95 17.11 -10.58
CA TRP A 207 -8.07 17.98 -9.79
C TRP A 207 -8.85 18.49 -8.59
N LYS A 208 -8.63 17.87 -7.42
CA LYS A 208 -9.50 18.02 -6.24
C LYS A 208 -8.97 18.97 -5.17
N SER A 209 -7.93 19.75 -5.45
CA SER A 209 -7.36 20.67 -4.48
C SER A 209 -6.80 21.94 -5.13
N GLU A 210 -7.01 23.06 -4.49
CA GLU A 210 -6.42 24.35 -4.91
C GLU A 210 -5.04 24.62 -4.26
N ASP A 211 -4.78 24.03 -3.09
CA ASP A 211 -3.60 24.34 -2.26
C ASP A 211 -2.77 23.12 -1.84
N GLY A 212 -3.23 21.92 -2.22
CA GLY A 212 -2.59 20.64 -1.85
C GLY A 212 -3.05 20.07 -0.51
N SER A 213 -4.16 20.54 0.04
CA SER A 213 -4.86 19.88 1.14
C SER A 213 -5.79 18.80 0.60
N TYR A 214 -5.91 17.69 1.33
CA TYR A 214 -6.76 16.56 0.95
C TYR A 214 -8.02 16.44 1.85
N GLU A 215 -8.26 17.41 2.68
CA GLU A 215 -9.45 17.47 3.51
C GLU A 215 -10.69 17.76 2.64
N ASN A 216 -11.70 16.89 2.70
CA ASN A 216 -12.96 17.02 1.95
C ASN A 216 -12.87 16.94 0.42
N THR A 217 -12.03 16.07 -0.12
CA THR A 217 -11.91 15.84 -1.57
C THR A 217 -12.99 14.92 -2.15
N GLN A 218 -13.86 14.32 -1.32
CA GLN A 218 -14.89 13.37 -1.77
C GLN A 218 -15.92 14.01 -2.72
N TYR A 219 -16.21 15.30 -2.51
CA TYR A 219 -17.11 16.09 -3.36
C TYR A 219 -16.44 17.41 -3.72
N ALA A 220 -15.48 17.37 -4.65
CA ALA A 220 -14.89 18.60 -5.17
C ALA A 220 -15.97 19.44 -5.87
N GLN A 221 -16.01 20.72 -5.56
CA GLN A 221 -16.85 21.66 -6.32
C GLN A 221 -16.27 21.75 -7.73
N PHE A 222 -17.12 21.93 -8.75
CA PHE A 222 -16.68 21.98 -10.14
C PHE A 222 -15.58 23.04 -10.36
N ASP A 223 -15.66 24.17 -9.67
CA ASP A 223 -14.70 25.28 -9.78
C ASP A 223 -13.33 24.95 -9.17
N THR A 224 -13.25 24.03 -8.19
CA THR A 224 -11.97 23.56 -7.64
C THR A 224 -11.07 22.95 -8.70
N PHE A 225 -11.63 22.19 -9.65
CA PHE A 225 -10.88 21.64 -10.77
C PHE A 225 -10.22 22.75 -11.60
N PHE A 226 -11.03 23.75 -12.02
CA PHE A 226 -10.54 24.82 -12.88
C PHE A 226 -9.60 25.77 -12.15
N LYS A 227 -9.95 26.21 -10.95
CA LYS A 227 -9.08 27.06 -10.11
C LYS A 227 -7.80 26.35 -9.71
N GLY A 228 -7.92 25.05 -9.36
CA GLY A 228 -6.80 24.24 -8.94
C GLY A 228 -5.79 23.99 -10.05
N MET A 229 -6.23 23.69 -11.27
CA MET A 229 -5.33 23.31 -12.36
C MET A 229 -4.90 24.52 -13.22
N PHE A 230 -5.82 25.47 -13.48
CA PHE A 230 -5.63 26.54 -14.45
C PHE A 230 -5.34 27.92 -13.83
N GLU A 231 -5.01 27.98 -12.53
CA GLU A 231 -4.34 29.17 -11.99
C GLU A 231 -3.06 29.39 -12.82
N LYS A 232 -2.85 30.62 -13.27
CA LYS A 232 -1.87 30.96 -14.33
C LYS A 232 -0.46 30.44 -14.04
N ARG A 233 0.06 30.67 -12.83
CA ARG A 233 1.41 30.22 -12.45
C ARG A 233 1.49 28.70 -12.37
N ARG A 234 0.42 28.08 -11.88
CA ARG A 234 0.36 26.61 -11.78
C ARG A 234 0.26 25.95 -13.14
N LEU A 235 -0.55 26.51 -14.05
CA LEU A 235 -0.61 26.01 -15.43
C LEU A 235 0.77 26.07 -16.10
N LEU A 236 1.48 27.20 -15.97
CA LEU A 236 2.83 27.31 -16.49
C LEU A 236 3.78 26.27 -15.90
N ASP A 237 3.69 26.08 -14.58
CA ASP A 237 4.48 25.09 -13.87
C ASP A 237 4.14 23.65 -14.29
N ILE A 238 2.86 23.32 -14.48
CA ILE A 238 2.41 22.02 -14.99
C ILE A 238 2.97 21.79 -16.39
N ILE A 239 2.82 22.74 -17.30
CA ILE A 239 3.32 22.60 -18.68
C ILE A 239 4.82 22.37 -18.68
N LYS A 240 5.57 23.13 -17.88
CA LYS A 240 7.02 23.06 -17.85
C LYS A 240 7.57 21.80 -17.17
N ASN A 241 7.01 21.43 -16.02
CA ASN A 241 7.67 20.52 -15.08
C ASN A 241 6.87 19.25 -14.79
N PHE A 242 5.60 19.16 -15.19
CA PHE A 242 4.71 18.07 -14.84
C PHE A 242 4.01 17.40 -16.02
N ILE A 243 4.48 17.71 -17.23
CA ILE A 243 4.14 16.99 -18.48
C ILE A 243 5.41 16.41 -19.04
N CYS A 244 5.42 15.10 -19.29
CA CYS A 244 6.55 14.42 -19.90
C CYS A 244 6.12 13.35 -20.89
N PHE A 245 7.06 12.90 -21.73
CA PHE A 245 6.87 11.74 -22.57
C PHE A 245 7.63 10.54 -22.00
N SER A 246 6.95 9.39 -21.94
CA SER A 246 7.54 8.09 -21.65
C SER A 246 7.70 7.31 -22.94
N ASN A 247 8.93 6.91 -23.25
CA ASN A 247 9.24 6.14 -24.44
C ASN A 247 9.07 4.63 -24.15
N GLU A 248 8.02 4.04 -24.69
CA GLU A 248 7.71 2.61 -24.53
C GLU A 248 8.02 1.83 -25.82
N GLY A 249 9.25 1.89 -26.26
CA GLY A 249 9.71 1.24 -27.50
C GLY A 249 9.21 1.97 -28.75
N LEU A 250 8.18 1.45 -29.42
CA LEU A 250 7.58 2.07 -30.61
C LEU A 250 6.50 3.10 -30.28
N LYS A 251 6.08 3.22 -29.01
CA LYS A 251 5.03 4.13 -28.58
C LYS A 251 5.59 5.20 -27.64
N ASN A 252 5.28 6.45 -27.93
CA ASN A 252 5.48 7.57 -27.01
C ASN A 252 4.17 7.85 -26.28
N ILE A 253 4.19 7.82 -24.95
CA ILE A 253 3.05 8.11 -24.11
C ILE A 253 3.28 9.43 -23.42
N LYS A 254 2.38 10.40 -23.66
CA LYS A 254 2.37 11.69 -22.96
C LYS A 254 1.72 11.52 -21.58
N ILE A 255 2.41 11.95 -20.55
CA ILE A 255 1.99 11.82 -19.15
C ILE A 255 1.77 13.20 -18.58
N LEU A 256 0.63 13.38 -17.91
CA LEU A 256 0.28 14.54 -17.10
C LEU A 256 0.26 14.10 -15.64
N ALA A 257 0.93 14.83 -14.76
CA ALA A 257 0.88 14.56 -13.33
C ALA A 257 -0.50 14.80 -12.74
N GLY A 258 -0.98 13.92 -11.87
CA GLY A 258 -2.15 14.19 -11.05
C GLY A 258 -1.88 15.25 -9.97
N TYR A 259 -2.94 15.86 -9.43
CA TYR A 259 -2.81 16.94 -8.43
C TYR A 259 -2.02 16.48 -7.19
N HIS A 260 -2.24 15.26 -6.73
CA HIS A 260 -1.51 14.67 -5.60
C HIS A 260 -0.01 14.56 -5.88
N GLN A 261 0.38 14.22 -7.12
CA GLN A 261 1.79 14.17 -7.53
C GLN A 261 2.39 15.59 -7.60
N TYR A 262 1.66 16.52 -8.20
CA TYR A 262 2.07 17.93 -8.31
C TYR A 262 2.41 18.52 -6.93
N PHE A 263 1.43 18.51 -6.02
CA PHE A 263 1.59 19.15 -4.71
C PHE A 263 2.64 18.43 -3.85
N ALA A 264 2.63 17.08 -3.84
CA ALA A 264 3.58 16.30 -3.06
C ALA A 264 5.02 16.52 -3.54
N VAL A 265 5.25 16.56 -4.86
CA VAL A 265 6.58 16.81 -5.42
C VAL A 265 7.06 18.22 -5.09
N ARG A 266 6.19 19.23 -5.17
CA ARG A 266 6.52 20.59 -4.75
C ARG A 266 6.89 20.69 -3.27
N LYS A 267 6.11 20.06 -2.39
CA LYS A 267 6.43 19.95 -0.96
C LYS A 267 7.76 19.22 -0.74
N ALA A 268 8.05 18.17 -1.53
CA ALA A 268 9.30 17.42 -1.43
C ALA A 268 10.52 18.26 -1.78
N VAL A 269 10.45 19.06 -2.84
CA VAL A 269 11.53 19.99 -3.22
C VAL A 269 11.80 21.00 -2.10
N GLU A 270 10.76 21.60 -1.54
CA GLU A 270 10.92 22.59 -0.45
C GLU A 270 11.46 21.93 0.84
N SER A 271 11.02 20.70 1.15
CA SER A 271 11.57 19.93 2.28
C SER A 271 13.05 19.58 2.06
N THR A 272 13.42 19.23 0.82
CA THR A 272 14.81 18.96 0.47
C THR A 272 15.70 20.20 0.61
N LYS A 273 15.24 21.37 0.16
CA LYS A 273 15.98 22.63 0.38
C LYS A 273 16.25 22.91 1.87
N LYS A 274 15.23 22.67 2.71
CA LYS A 274 15.37 22.80 4.16
C LYS A 274 16.36 21.76 4.73
N GLY A 275 16.28 20.51 4.27
CA GLY A 275 17.19 19.44 4.67
C GLY A 275 18.65 19.73 4.29
N MET A 276 18.87 20.24 3.05
CA MET A 276 20.21 20.64 2.59
C MET A 276 20.82 21.76 3.44
N ALA A 277 19.98 22.67 3.94
CA ALA A 277 20.41 23.79 4.78
C ALA A 277 20.55 23.41 6.27
N SER A 278 20.17 22.21 6.68
CA SER A 278 20.16 21.77 8.09
C SER A 278 20.93 20.47 8.32
N ASP A 279 20.23 19.37 8.50
CA ASP A 279 20.78 18.10 8.98
C ASP A 279 20.78 16.98 7.92
N GLY A 280 20.46 17.31 6.69
CA GLY A 280 20.40 16.37 5.58
C GLY A 280 19.15 15.46 5.60
N ARG A 281 18.10 15.79 6.35
CA ARG A 281 16.83 15.05 6.35
C ARG A 281 15.83 15.77 5.45
N GLY A 282 15.53 15.16 4.29
CA GLY A 282 14.60 15.68 3.29
C GLY A 282 13.14 15.32 3.54
N GLY A 283 12.87 14.36 4.43
CA GLY A 283 11.54 13.89 4.78
C GLY A 283 11.11 12.58 4.14
N VAL A 284 9.88 12.16 4.42
CA VAL A 284 9.26 10.94 3.89
C VAL A 284 8.07 11.28 3.00
N PHE A 285 8.11 10.80 1.76
CA PHE A 285 7.06 10.89 0.77
C PHE A 285 6.24 9.59 0.81
N TRP A 286 5.06 9.62 1.42
CA TRP A 286 4.19 8.45 1.52
C TRP A 286 2.99 8.59 0.60
N HIS A 287 3.04 7.86 -0.51
CA HIS A 287 1.92 7.68 -1.42
C HIS A 287 1.63 6.19 -1.56
N THR A 288 0.37 5.79 -1.45
CA THR A 288 -0.03 4.39 -1.52
C THR A 288 0.44 3.71 -2.80
N GLN A 289 0.60 2.41 -2.78
CA GLN A 289 1.01 1.67 -3.97
C GLN A 289 -0.06 1.79 -5.07
N GLY A 290 0.41 2.08 -6.30
CA GLY A 290 -0.50 2.29 -7.43
C GLY A 290 -0.78 3.75 -7.76
N SER A 291 -0.45 4.69 -6.88
CA SER A 291 -0.66 6.13 -7.07
C SER A 291 0.32 6.81 -8.05
N GLY A 292 1.19 6.08 -8.72
CA GLY A 292 2.19 6.66 -9.64
C GLY A 292 3.47 7.17 -8.97
N LYS A 293 3.85 6.66 -7.82
CA LYS A 293 5.06 7.06 -7.05
C LYS A 293 6.33 7.13 -7.88
N SER A 294 6.58 6.16 -8.77
CA SER A 294 7.77 6.15 -9.65
C SER A 294 7.81 7.37 -10.58
N LEU A 295 6.66 7.82 -11.09
CA LEU A 295 6.56 9.05 -11.88
C LEU A 295 6.76 10.30 -11.01
N SER A 296 6.23 10.30 -9.77
CA SER A 296 6.52 11.39 -8.82
C SER A 296 8.02 11.52 -8.56
N MET A 297 8.76 10.39 -8.49
CA MET A 297 10.22 10.41 -8.36
C MET A 297 10.91 10.98 -9.62
N VAL A 298 10.39 10.72 -10.81
CA VAL A 298 10.88 11.33 -12.07
C VAL A 298 10.66 12.84 -12.08
N PHE A 299 9.44 13.31 -11.77
CA PHE A 299 9.14 14.75 -11.67
C PHE A 299 9.97 15.44 -10.59
N TYR A 300 10.14 14.78 -9.46
CA TYR A 300 10.98 15.28 -8.39
C TYR A 300 12.44 15.41 -8.80
N ALA A 301 13.00 14.38 -9.46
CA ALA A 301 14.38 14.41 -9.98
C ALA A 301 14.59 15.56 -10.98
N HIS A 302 13.63 15.77 -11.91
CA HIS A 302 13.63 16.88 -12.86
C HIS A 302 13.66 18.24 -12.15
N LEU A 303 12.80 18.45 -11.17
CA LEU A 303 12.75 19.71 -10.42
C LEU A 303 13.99 19.95 -9.55
N LEU A 304 14.60 18.90 -9.00
CA LEU A 304 15.85 19.04 -8.27
C LEU A 304 16.97 19.54 -9.18
N GLU A 305 17.04 19.02 -10.41
CA GLU A 305 18.03 19.42 -11.39
C GLU A 305 17.87 20.90 -11.76
N GLU A 306 16.66 21.33 -12.01
CA GLU A 306 16.36 22.72 -12.41
C GLU A 306 16.55 23.71 -11.27
N LEU A 307 16.08 23.39 -10.06
CA LEU A 307 15.97 24.34 -8.94
C LEU A 307 17.17 24.33 -7.98
N LEU A 308 18.00 23.26 -7.98
CA LEU A 308 19.10 23.06 -7.02
C LEU A 308 20.48 22.97 -7.68
N GLN A 309 20.67 23.64 -8.82
CA GLN A 309 21.96 23.67 -9.53
C GLN A 309 22.50 22.27 -9.91
N SER A 310 21.62 21.44 -10.45
CA SER A 310 21.94 20.09 -10.95
C SER A 310 22.68 19.22 -9.93
N PRO A 311 22.06 18.86 -8.80
CA PRO A 311 22.68 17.96 -7.83
C PRO A 311 22.93 16.57 -8.44
N THR A 312 23.80 15.77 -7.83
CA THR A 312 23.89 14.35 -8.15
C THR A 312 22.81 13.60 -7.37
N ILE A 313 21.98 12.87 -8.07
CA ILE A 313 20.89 12.08 -7.47
C ILE A 313 21.34 10.62 -7.37
N VAL A 314 21.26 10.06 -6.16
CA VAL A 314 21.54 8.63 -5.91
C VAL A 314 20.23 7.95 -5.54
N VAL A 315 19.73 7.09 -6.42
CA VAL A 315 18.50 6.32 -6.17
C VAL A 315 18.89 4.98 -5.55
N ILE A 316 18.43 4.72 -4.34
CA ILE A 316 18.71 3.48 -3.61
C ILE A 316 17.47 2.61 -3.61
N THR A 317 17.62 1.36 -4.06
CA THR A 317 16.58 0.34 -4.05
C THR A 317 16.97 -0.83 -3.16
N ASP A 318 15.98 -1.59 -2.68
CA ASP A 318 16.22 -2.74 -1.78
C ASP A 318 16.66 -3.99 -2.53
N ARG A 319 16.11 -4.22 -3.74
CA ARG A 319 16.32 -5.44 -4.53
C ARG A 319 16.63 -5.11 -5.99
N ASN A 320 17.40 -5.98 -6.62
CA ASN A 320 17.75 -5.82 -8.04
C ASN A 320 16.54 -5.78 -8.97
N ASP A 321 15.49 -6.58 -8.70
CA ASP A 321 14.28 -6.60 -9.54
C ASP A 321 13.50 -5.27 -9.45
N LEU A 322 13.46 -4.64 -8.27
CA LEU A 322 12.87 -3.30 -8.07
C LEU A 322 13.74 -2.20 -8.68
N ASP A 323 15.07 -2.38 -8.61
CA ASP A 323 16.05 -1.50 -9.25
C ASP A 323 15.82 -1.45 -10.76
N ASP A 324 15.70 -2.61 -11.41
CA ASP A 324 15.45 -2.71 -12.85
C ASP A 324 14.14 -2.02 -13.29
N GLN A 325 13.06 -2.15 -12.49
CA GLN A 325 11.76 -1.55 -12.81
C GLN A 325 11.78 -0.02 -12.66
N LEU A 326 12.28 0.50 -11.54
CA LEU A 326 12.34 1.94 -11.30
C LEU A 326 13.34 2.61 -12.25
N TYR A 327 14.50 1.98 -12.48
CA TYR A 327 15.46 2.41 -13.50
C TYR A 327 14.82 2.49 -14.88
N GLY A 328 14.05 1.45 -15.27
CA GLY A 328 13.33 1.42 -16.54
C GLY A 328 12.37 2.60 -16.69
N GLN A 329 11.68 3.01 -15.63
CA GLN A 329 10.81 4.19 -15.66
C GLN A 329 11.60 5.48 -15.88
N PHE A 330 12.74 5.66 -15.20
CA PHE A 330 13.61 6.81 -15.42
C PHE A 330 14.22 6.81 -16.83
N ALA A 331 14.64 5.64 -17.33
CA ALA A 331 15.20 5.50 -18.67
C ALA A 331 14.19 5.83 -19.78
N LYS A 332 12.92 5.49 -19.60
CA LYS A 332 11.83 5.86 -20.51
C LYS A 332 11.59 7.38 -20.57
N CYS A 333 11.86 8.09 -19.47
CA CYS A 333 11.72 9.55 -19.35
C CYS A 333 13.04 10.32 -19.49
N LYS A 334 14.10 9.70 -20.08
CA LYS A 334 15.45 10.30 -20.19
C LYS A 334 15.47 11.64 -20.90
N ASP A 335 14.61 11.83 -21.90
CA ASP A 335 14.55 13.07 -22.69
C ASP A 335 13.98 14.23 -21.82
N PHE A 336 12.98 13.97 -21.01
CA PHE A 336 12.48 14.88 -20.02
C PHE A 336 13.49 15.19 -18.90
N LEU A 337 14.23 14.18 -18.45
CA LEU A 337 15.31 14.34 -17.46
C LEU A 337 16.59 14.92 -18.06
N ARG A 338 16.68 15.03 -19.40
CA ARG A 338 17.87 15.49 -20.16
C ARG A 338 19.15 14.74 -19.81
N GLN A 339 19.03 13.55 -19.26
CA GLN A 339 20.15 12.67 -18.93
C GLN A 339 19.68 11.22 -18.83
N ALA A 340 20.57 10.29 -19.17
CA ALA A 340 20.32 8.88 -18.98
C ALA A 340 20.71 8.46 -17.54
N PRO A 341 19.86 7.69 -16.84
CA PRO A 341 20.23 7.12 -15.56
C PRO A 341 21.38 6.09 -15.74
N MET A 342 22.18 5.91 -14.71
CA MET A 342 23.31 4.98 -14.70
C MET A 342 23.20 4.00 -13.55
N HIS A 343 23.54 2.72 -13.79
CA HIS A 343 23.67 1.71 -12.74
C HIS A 343 25.08 1.65 -12.17
N ALA A 344 25.21 1.75 -10.86
CA ALA A 344 26.44 1.41 -10.16
C ALA A 344 26.58 -0.12 -10.06
N LYS A 345 27.60 -0.68 -10.72
CA LYS A 345 27.82 -2.13 -10.76
C LYS A 345 28.47 -2.69 -9.49
N SER A 346 29.24 -1.87 -8.78
CA SER A 346 29.93 -2.21 -7.54
C SER A 346 30.12 -0.97 -6.67
N ARG A 347 30.55 -1.14 -5.42
CA ARG A 347 30.91 -0.03 -4.52
C ARG A 347 31.98 0.88 -5.14
N GLN A 348 33.05 0.28 -5.72
CA GLN A 348 34.11 1.06 -6.38
C GLN A 348 33.53 1.85 -7.57
N HIS A 349 32.69 1.23 -8.40
CA HIS A 349 32.06 1.93 -9.51
C HIS A 349 31.14 3.06 -9.03
N LEU A 350 30.43 2.88 -7.91
CA LEU A 350 29.66 3.97 -7.28
C LEU A 350 30.57 5.13 -6.84
N LYS A 351 31.70 4.83 -6.20
CA LYS A 351 32.70 5.83 -5.81
C LYS A 351 33.25 6.58 -7.01
N ASP A 352 33.54 5.89 -8.09
CA ASP A 352 34.06 6.48 -9.35
C ASP A 352 33.03 7.38 -10.02
N LEU A 353 31.75 6.94 -10.07
CA LEU A 353 30.62 7.72 -10.60
C LEU A 353 30.37 9.00 -9.79
N LEU A 354 30.51 8.95 -8.48
CA LEU A 354 30.32 10.10 -7.59
C LEU A 354 31.49 11.10 -7.69
N ASN A 355 32.73 10.62 -7.73
CA ASN A 355 33.93 11.46 -7.73
C ASN A 355 34.35 11.90 -9.12
N GLY A 356 33.93 11.20 -10.17
CA GLY A 356 34.20 11.56 -11.57
C GLY A 356 33.41 12.76 -12.08
N ARG A 357 32.52 13.34 -11.23
CA ARG A 357 31.68 14.50 -11.57
C ARG A 357 31.57 15.49 -10.41
N LYS A 358 31.39 16.74 -10.74
CA LYS A 358 31.18 17.83 -9.75
C LYS A 358 29.71 18.11 -9.48
N ALA A 359 28.84 17.85 -10.47
CA ALA A 359 27.39 18.09 -10.44
C ALA A 359 26.70 17.13 -11.40
N ASN A 360 25.36 17.13 -11.37
CA ASN A 360 24.50 16.36 -12.25
C ASN A 360 24.66 14.83 -12.12
N GLY A 361 23.79 14.08 -12.73
CA GLY A 361 23.79 12.61 -12.82
C GLY A 361 22.77 11.93 -11.91
N ILE A 362 22.11 10.94 -12.48
CA ILE A 362 21.18 10.05 -11.76
C ILE A 362 21.83 8.67 -11.71
N ILE A 363 22.14 8.21 -10.50
CA ILE A 363 22.88 6.97 -10.24
C ILE A 363 22.00 6.02 -9.47
N PHE A 364 21.68 4.88 -10.05
CA PHE A 364 20.96 3.79 -9.40
C PHE A 364 21.92 2.82 -8.71
N THR A 365 21.55 2.41 -7.51
CA THR A 365 22.34 1.49 -6.70
C THR A 365 21.44 0.74 -5.72
N THR A 366 21.86 -0.45 -5.31
CA THR A 366 21.20 -1.22 -4.26
C THR A 366 21.91 -1.04 -2.91
N MET A 367 21.17 -1.22 -1.82
CA MET A 367 21.71 -1.09 -0.46
C MET A 367 22.92 -1.98 -0.20
N GLN A 368 22.98 -3.16 -0.81
CA GLN A 368 24.06 -4.13 -0.64
C GLN A 368 25.43 -3.63 -1.16
N LYS A 369 25.44 -2.56 -1.96
CA LYS A 369 26.70 -1.96 -2.45
C LYS A 369 27.30 -0.95 -1.46
N PHE A 370 26.62 -0.68 -0.35
CA PHE A 370 27.14 0.08 0.77
C PHE A 370 27.69 -0.91 1.80
N GLU A 371 28.98 -0.86 2.02
CA GLU A 371 29.68 -1.71 2.99
C GLU A 371 30.18 -0.85 4.17
N GLU A 372 30.40 -1.47 5.32
CA GLU A 372 31.02 -0.83 6.44
C GLU A 372 32.49 -0.46 6.09
N SER A 373 32.76 0.81 5.96
CA SER A 373 34.09 1.34 5.59
C SER A 373 34.38 2.59 6.38
N HIS A 374 35.63 2.75 6.77
CA HIS A 374 36.11 3.96 7.46
C HIS A 374 36.20 5.19 6.53
N GLU A 375 36.19 4.98 5.21
CA GLU A 375 36.24 6.08 4.25
C GLU A 375 34.88 6.32 3.60
N PRO A 376 34.35 7.57 3.64
CA PRO A 376 33.17 7.95 2.87
C PRO A 376 33.37 7.78 1.36
N LEU A 377 32.28 7.48 0.66
CA LEU A 377 32.27 7.42 -0.80
C LEU A 377 32.45 8.81 -1.42
N SER A 378 31.87 9.83 -0.78
CA SER A 378 32.02 11.23 -1.20
C SER A 378 31.72 12.17 -0.03
N HIS A 379 32.39 13.32 0.01
CA HIS A 379 32.17 14.42 0.96
C HIS A 379 31.35 15.57 0.33
N ARG A 380 30.78 15.37 -0.83
CA ARG A 380 30.01 16.39 -1.51
C ARG A 380 28.68 16.67 -0.80
N HIS A 381 28.31 17.96 -0.76
CA HIS A 381 27.03 18.45 -0.19
C HIS A 381 25.89 18.48 -1.22
N ASN A 382 26.17 18.46 -2.51
CA ASN A 382 25.19 18.47 -3.58
C ASN A 382 24.82 17.05 -4.07
N ILE A 383 24.69 16.13 -3.12
CA ILE A 383 24.20 14.78 -3.38
C ILE A 383 22.84 14.64 -2.69
N ILE A 384 21.84 14.19 -3.44
CA ILE A 384 20.52 13.87 -2.92
C ILE A 384 20.28 12.38 -3.05
N VAL A 385 19.99 11.72 -1.94
CA VAL A 385 19.72 10.28 -1.86
C VAL A 385 18.22 10.08 -1.81
N MET A 386 17.66 9.45 -2.84
CA MET A 386 16.28 9.02 -2.94
C MET A 386 16.21 7.54 -2.58
N ALA A 387 15.64 7.19 -1.44
CA ALA A 387 15.48 5.80 -1.03
C ALA A 387 14.07 5.32 -1.35
N ASP A 388 13.92 4.33 -2.23
CA ASP A 388 12.65 3.68 -2.48
C ASP A 388 12.36 2.62 -1.41
N GLU A 389 11.09 2.40 -1.12
CA GLU A 389 10.58 1.51 -0.08
C GLU A 389 11.22 1.77 1.30
N ALA A 390 11.31 3.06 1.67
CA ALA A 390 12.02 3.56 2.85
C ALA A 390 11.56 2.96 4.20
N HIS A 391 10.37 2.33 4.25
CA HIS A 391 9.82 1.67 5.44
C HIS A 391 10.46 0.32 5.77
N ARG A 392 11.27 -0.27 4.87
CA ARG A 392 11.86 -1.59 5.15
C ARG A 392 12.88 -1.50 6.28
N GLY A 393 12.73 -2.36 7.31
CA GLY A 393 13.51 -2.34 8.54
C GLY A 393 15.03 -2.53 8.42
N GLN A 394 15.55 -2.50 7.19
CA GLN A 394 16.99 -2.46 6.90
C GLN A 394 17.57 -1.05 7.08
N TYR A 395 16.73 0.00 7.15
CA TYR A 395 17.15 1.38 7.40
C TYR A 395 17.34 1.72 8.89
N GLY A 396 17.69 0.72 9.75
CA GLY A 396 17.94 0.98 11.17
C GLY A 396 19.24 1.73 11.43
N LEU A 397 19.23 2.68 12.37
CA LEU A 397 20.43 3.38 12.88
C LEU A 397 21.08 2.64 14.06
N LYS A 398 20.36 1.70 14.70
CA LYS A 398 20.80 1.02 15.92
C LYS A 398 21.81 -0.09 15.65
N GLU A 399 22.82 -0.15 16.47
CA GLU A 399 23.74 -1.27 16.57
C GLU A 399 23.03 -2.48 17.22
N LYS A 400 23.19 -3.65 16.63
CA LYS A 400 22.72 -4.92 17.22
C LYS A 400 23.93 -5.79 17.49
N ILE A 401 24.03 -6.29 18.73
CA ILE A 401 25.04 -7.27 19.08
C ILE A 401 24.50 -8.64 18.63
N ASP A 402 25.25 -9.35 17.80
CA ASP A 402 24.94 -10.73 17.44
C ASP A 402 25.16 -11.60 18.68
N SER A 403 24.07 -12.19 19.18
CA SER A 403 24.08 -13.00 20.40
C SER A 403 24.91 -14.29 20.28
N LYS A 404 25.33 -14.69 19.06
CA LYS A 404 26.14 -15.87 18.81
C LYS A 404 27.63 -15.57 18.61
N THR A 405 27.94 -14.44 17.99
CA THR A 405 29.33 -14.05 17.65
C THR A 405 29.88 -12.94 18.53
N GLY A 406 29.02 -12.19 19.24
CA GLY A 406 29.41 -11.00 20.02
C GLY A 406 29.76 -9.80 19.13
N GLU A 407 29.63 -9.90 17.81
CA GLU A 407 29.95 -8.81 16.88
C GLU A 407 28.86 -7.74 16.88
N ILE A 408 29.25 -6.49 16.80
CA ILE A 408 28.34 -5.35 16.69
C ILE A 408 27.98 -5.19 15.21
N LYS A 409 26.74 -5.48 14.82
CA LYS A 409 26.21 -5.18 13.48
C LYS A 409 25.60 -3.79 13.48
N VAL A 410 26.18 -2.93 12.65
CA VAL A 410 25.69 -1.56 12.42
C VAL A 410 24.52 -1.59 11.45
N GLY A 411 23.46 -0.82 11.74
CA GLY A 411 22.30 -0.74 10.85
C GLY A 411 22.64 -0.12 9.48
N MET A 412 22.05 -0.63 8.41
CA MET A 412 22.35 -0.25 7.02
C MET A 412 22.17 1.25 6.77
N ALA A 413 21.19 1.89 7.38
CA ALA A 413 20.97 3.33 7.25
C ALA A 413 22.16 4.15 7.79
N ARG A 414 22.77 3.69 8.87
CA ARG A 414 23.98 4.32 9.42
C ARG A 414 25.17 4.14 8.48
N ILE A 415 25.30 2.96 7.88
CA ILE A 415 26.35 2.68 6.88
C ILE A 415 26.19 3.60 5.66
N ILE A 416 24.97 3.76 5.15
CA ILE A 416 24.68 4.65 4.02
C ILE A 416 24.98 6.10 4.39
N ARG A 417 24.53 6.57 5.58
CA ARG A 417 24.83 7.93 6.05
C ARG A 417 26.31 8.17 6.26
N ASN A 418 27.03 7.22 6.82
CA ASN A 418 28.49 7.33 6.98
C ASN A 418 29.23 7.34 5.63
N SER A 419 28.68 6.64 4.62
CA SER A 419 29.26 6.62 3.27
C SER A 419 29.04 7.95 2.51
N LEU A 420 27.96 8.67 2.80
CA LEU A 420 27.61 9.97 2.18
C LEU A 420 27.20 10.97 3.29
N PRO A 421 28.13 11.41 4.14
CA PRO A 421 27.80 12.13 5.40
C PRO A 421 27.14 13.49 5.19
N HIS A 422 27.34 14.11 4.04
CA HIS A 422 26.84 15.45 3.72
C HIS A 422 25.67 15.43 2.70
N ALA A 423 25.21 14.25 2.32
CA ALA A 423 24.07 14.12 1.41
C ALA A 423 22.73 14.42 2.11
N THR A 424 21.75 14.85 1.33
CA THR A 424 20.37 14.98 1.79
C THR A 424 19.58 13.74 1.42
N TYR A 425 18.83 13.22 2.39
CA TYR A 425 18.10 11.94 2.28
C TYR A 425 16.60 12.16 2.27
N ILE A 426 15.93 11.62 1.26
CA ILE A 426 14.47 11.58 1.14
C ILE A 426 14.01 10.14 0.96
N GLY A 427 13.01 9.74 1.73
CA GLY A 427 12.41 8.40 1.65
C GLY A 427 11.11 8.40 0.87
N PHE A 428 10.94 7.46 -0.06
CA PHE A 428 9.70 7.18 -0.77
C PHE A 428 9.14 5.86 -0.30
N THR A 429 7.84 5.81 -0.02
CA THR A 429 7.19 4.58 0.45
C THR A 429 5.75 4.48 -0.02
N GLY A 430 5.31 3.25 -0.31
CA GLY A 430 3.91 2.94 -0.65
C GLY A 430 3.07 2.50 0.55
N THR A 431 3.71 2.31 1.70
CA THR A 431 3.06 1.86 2.93
C THR A 431 3.43 2.78 4.10
N PRO A 432 2.54 2.93 5.09
CA PRO A 432 2.84 3.72 6.26
C PRO A 432 4.04 3.13 7.01
N ILE A 433 4.79 4.00 7.61
CA ILE A 433 5.83 3.60 8.54
C ILE A 433 5.14 3.30 9.86
N ALA A 434 5.15 2.04 10.29
CA ALA A 434 4.61 1.64 11.58
C ALA A 434 5.21 2.49 12.70
N PHE A 435 4.43 2.76 13.74
CA PHE A 435 4.91 3.50 14.92
C PHE A 435 6.15 2.85 15.57
N GLU A 436 6.37 1.57 15.29
CA GLU A 436 7.54 0.82 15.73
C GLU A 436 8.82 1.16 14.94
N ASP A 437 8.70 1.70 13.72
CA ASP A 437 9.85 2.08 12.91
C ASP A 437 10.21 3.56 13.07
N ARG A 438 10.55 3.95 14.30
CA ARG A 438 11.16 5.25 14.60
C ARG A 438 12.42 5.52 13.78
N ASN A 439 13.09 4.46 13.35
CA ASN A 439 14.35 4.54 12.63
C ASN A 439 14.19 5.24 11.28
N THR A 440 13.09 5.05 10.56
CA THR A 440 12.88 5.69 9.25
C THR A 440 12.72 7.20 9.38
N ARG A 441 11.95 7.66 10.39
CA ARG A 441 11.82 9.11 10.65
C ARG A 441 13.13 9.73 11.20
N GLU A 442 13.91 8.97 11.96
CA GLU A 442 15.24 9.39 12.41
C GLU A 442 16.22 9.57 11.23
N VAL A 443 16.07 8.76 10.16
CA VAL A 443 16.93 8.81 8.97
C VAL A 443 16.50 9.90 8.00
N PHE A 444 15.22 9.96 7.67
CA PHE A 444 14.69 10.79 6.59
C PHE A 444 14.00 12.06 7.06
N GLY A 445 13.48 12.11 8.29
CA GLY A 445 12.64 13.20 8.81
C GLY A 445 11.16 12.88 8.82
N ASP A 446 10.34 13.91 9.01
CA ASP A 446 8.87 13.78 9.06
C ASP A 446 8.24 13.52 7.70
N TYR A 447 6.94 13.16 7.69
CA TYR A 447 6.17 13.04 6.46
C TYR A 447 6.06 14.39 5.74
N ILE A 448 6.38 14.37 4.46
CA ILE A 448 6.23 15.51 3.53
C ILE A 448 4.80 15.60 3.06
N ASP A 449 4.28 14.45 2.63
CA ASP A 449 2.94 14.30 2.08
C ASP A 449 2.42 12.90 2.31
N ILE A 450 1.10 12.79 2.47
CA ILE A 450 0.41 11.51 2.70
C ILE A 450 -0.74 11.41 1.71
N TYR A 451 -0.63 10.46 0.78
CA TYR A 451 -1.71 10.10 -0.14
C TYR A 451 -2.10 8.65 0.11
N ASP A 452 -3.14 8.47 0.91
CA ASP A 452 -3.57 7.17 1.42
C ASP A 452 -4.39 6.36 0.41
N MET A 453 -4.72 5.12 0.78
CA MET A 453 -5.45 4.20 -0.09
C MET A 453 -6.87 4.68 -0.38
N THR A 454 -7.54 5.25 0.61
CA THR A 454 -8.91 5.78 0.46
C THR A 454 -8.93 6.93 -0.52
N GLN A 455 -8.01 7.88 -0.38
CA GLN A 455 -7.86 8.99 -1.31
C GLN A 455 -7.58 8.51 -2.73
N ALA A 456 -6.68 7.53 -2.88
CA ALA A 456 -6.32 6.99 -4.19
C ALA A 456 -7.51 6.28 -4.89
N VAL A 457 -8.39 5.63 -4.14
CA VAL A 457 -9.62 5.02 -4.67
C VAL A 457 -10.64 6.09 -5.03
N GLU A 458 -10.86 7.08 -4.17
CA GLU A 458 -11.80 8.19 -4.42
C GLU A 458 -11.38 9.03 -5.63
N ASP A 459 -10.08 9.14 -5.90
CA ASP A 459 -9.53 9.85 -7.07
C ASP A 459 -9.48 8.98 -8.33
N GLY A 460 -9.83 7.70 -8.22
CA GLY A 460 -9.72 6.76 -9.33
C GLY A 460 -8.28 6.41 -9.73
N ALA A 461 -7.28 6.81 -8.93
CA ALA A 461 -5.88 6.46 -9.15
C ALA A 461 -5.60 4.97 -8.87
N THR A 462 -6.40 4.36 -8.00
CA THR A 462 -6.44 2.92 -7.75
C THR A 462 -7.89 2.43 -7.73
N ARG A 463 -8.07 1.10 -7.78
CA ARG A 463 -9.39 0.47 -7.67
C ARG A 463 -9.60 -0.12 -6.28
N PRO A 464 -10.85 -0.21 -5.79
CA PRO A 464 -11.16 -0.86 -4.53
C PRO A 464 -10.76 -2.34 -4.57
N VAL A 465 -10.50 -2.90 -3.40
CA VAL A 465 -10.20 -4.33 -3.24
C VAL A 465 -11.31 -4.98 -2.43
N TYR A 466 -11.89 -6.02 -3.00
CA TYR A 466 -12.90 -6.86 -2.37
C TYR A 466 -12.22 -8.08 -1.75
N TYR A 467 -12.78 -8.54 -0.65
CA TYR A 467 -12.25 -9.69 0.07
C TYR A 467 -13.32 -10.76 0.24
N GLU A 468 -12.96 -11.99 -0.14
CA GLU A 468 -13.79 -13.17 0.01
C GLU A 468 -13.04 -14.23 0.83
N SER A 469 -13.59 -14.65 1.96
CA SER A 469 -13.00 -15.70 2.77
C SER A 469 -13.61 -17.05 2.44
N ARG A 470 -12.74 -17.98 2.03
CA ARG A 470 -13.07 -19.38 1.71
C ARG A 470 -12.22 -20.31 2.56
N VAL A 471 -12.69 -20.66 3.75
CA VAL A 471 -11.93 -21.48 4.67
C VAL A 471 -12.12 -22.97 4.34
N ILE A 472 -11.01 -23.68 4.17
CA ILE A 472 -11.00 -25.14 3.98
C ILE A 472 -11.38 -25.82 5.31
N LYS A 473 -12.45 -26.60 5.32
CA LYS A 473 -12.78 -27.47 6.46
C LYS A 473 -11.80 -28.61 6.52
N LEU A 474 -10.95 -28.60 7.53
CA LEU A 474 -10.04 -29.69 7.82
C LEU A 474 -10.65 -30.55 8.93
N LYS A 475 -10.94 -31.78 8.64
CA LYS A 475 -11.17 -32.83 9.66
C LYS A 475 -9.91 -33.65 9.80
N LEU A 476 -9.41 -33.72 11.02
CA LEU A 476 -8.36 -34.65 11.40
C LEU A 476 -9.03 -35.99 11.75
N ASP A 477 -8.51 -37.04 11.22
CA ASP A 477 -8.98 -38.38 11.56
C ASP A 477 -8.72 -38.70 13.06
N LYS A 478 -9.80 -39.09 13.76
CA LYS A 478 -9.75 -39.31 15.22
C LYS A 478 -8.72 -40.33 15.66
N GLU A 479 -8.50 -41.39 14.87
CA GLU A 479 -7.53 -42.45 15.19
C GLU A 479 -6.09 -41.94 15.08
N THR A 480 -5.80 -41.09 14.09
CA THR A 480 -4.46 -40.56 13.91
C THR A 480 -4.18 -39.36 14.83
N LEU A 481 -5.21 -38.61 15.23
CA LEU A 481 -5.07 -37.60 16.31
C LEU A 481 -4.65 -38.32 17.63
N ALA A 482 -5.30 -39.41 17.97
CA ALA A 482 -4.94 -40.21 19.12
C ALA A 482 -3.51 -40.78 19.04
N LEU A 483 -3.06 -41.15 17.84
CA LEU A 483 -1.68 -41.55 17.58
C LEU A 483 -0.68 -40.42 17.74
N ILE A 484 -1.02 -39.22 17.27
CA ILE A 484 -0.18 -38.01 17.42
C ILE A 484 -0.09 -37.62 18.89
N ASP A 485 -1.23 -37.60 19.61
CA ASP A 485 -1.25 -37.28 21.02
C ASP A 485 -0.44 -38.34 21.82
N LYS A 486 -0.61 -39.61 21.52
CA LYS A 486 0.16 -40.70 22.14
C LYS A 486 1.67 -40.60 21.84
N GLU A 487 2.07 -40.19 20.64
CA GLU A 487 3.49 -39.98 20.31
C GLU A 487 4.05 -38.73 21.00
N TYR A 488 3.23 -37.65 21.15
CA TYR A 488 3.63 -36.51 21.96
C TYR A 488 3.75 -36.87 23.44
N ASP A 489 2.89 -37.74 23.97
CA ASP A 489 2.94 -38.21 25.35
C ASP A 489 4.16 -39.11 25.61
N ILE A 490 4.45 -40.05 24.69
CA ILE A 490 5.67 -40.88 24.75
C ILE A 490 6.94 -40.01 24.66
N MET A 491 6.92 -38.94 23.87
CA MET A 491 8.05 -38.02 23.75
C MET A 491 8.13 -37.03 24.93
N ALA A 492 6.98 -36.65 25.52
CA ALA A 492 6.91 -35.79 26.70
C ALA A 492 7.48 -36.43 27.95
N GLU A 493 7.37 -37.73 28.07
CA GLU A 493 8.03 -38.48 29.15
C GLU A 493 9.55 -38.37 29.10
N ASN A 494 10.13 -37.99 27.92
CA ASN A 494 11.55 -38.07 27.64
C ASN A 494 12.14 -36.75 27.04
N ALA A 495 11.41 -35.66 27.05
CA ALA A 495 11.86 -34.36 26.51
C ALA A 495 11.56 -33.22 27.47
N ASP A 496 12.28 -32.11 27.32
CA ASP A 496 12.01 -30.85 28.05
C ASP A 496 10.65 -30.31 27.61
N PRO A 497 9.71 -29.99 28.53
CA PRO A 497 8.40 -29.41 28.18
C PRO A 497 8.50 -28.18 27.28
N ALA A 498 9.52 -27.35 27.47
CA ALA A 498 9.77 -26.18 26.62
C ALA A 498 10.15 -26.60 25.17
N VAL A 499 10.84 -27.73 24.98
CA VAL A 499 11.19 -28.28 23.66
C VAL A 499 9.97 -28.83 22.95
N ILE A 500 9.05 -29.47 23.69
CA ILE A 500 7.78 -29.97 23.14
C ILE A 500 6.86 -28.83 22.75
N GLU A 501 6.74 -27.84 23.61
CA GLU A 501 5.91 -26.66 23.29
C GLU A 501 6.48 -25.88 22.12
N ARG A 502 7.79 -25.82 21.97
CA ARG A 502 8.46 -25.25 20.81
C ARG A 502 8.28 -26.11 19.57
N SER A 503 8.30 -27.45 19.70
CA SER A 503 7.92 -28.37 18.63
C SER A 503 6.47 -28.17 18.21
N LYS A 504 5.52 -28.09 19.13
CA LYS A 504 4.10 -27.80 18.85
C LYS A 504 3.91 -26.46 18.16
N LYS A 505 4.80 -25.51 18.41
CA LYS A 505 4.75 -24.14 17.84
C LYS A 505 5.51 -24.00 16.52
N GLU A 506 6.65 -24.65 16.37
CA GLU A 506 7.52 -24.59 15.18
C GLU A 506 7.19 -25.65 14.15
N LEU A 507 6.61 -26.77 14.57
CA LEU A 507 6.15 -27.71 13.57
C LEU A 507 5.18 -26.96 12.72
N GLY A 508 5.75 -26.58 11.66
CA GLY A 508 5.11 -26.35 10.45
C GLY A 508 3.93 -27.27 10.20
N GLN A 509 3.16 -27.46 11.24
CA GLN A 509 1.84 -28.04 11.20
C GLN A 509 1.08 -27.42 10.03
N MET A 510 1.36 -26.14 9.74
CA MET A 510 0.83 -25.44 8.59
C MET A 510 1.32 -26.01 7.26
N GLU A 511 2.60 -26.30 7.07
CA GLU A 511 3.08 -26.86 5.80
C GLU A 511 2.61 -28.28 5.57
N ALA A 512 2.58 -29.10 6.62
CA ALA A 512 2.07 -30.47 6.55
C ALA A 512 0.55 -30.50 6.32
N ILE A 513 -0.19 -29.62 6.99
CA ILE A 513 -1.64 -29.47 6.87
C ILE A 513 -2.01 -28.93 5.48
N LEU A 514 -1.43 -27.79 5.11
CA LEU A 514 -1.71 -27.14 3.84
C LEU A 514 -1.18 -27.95 2.64
N GLY A 515 -0.14 -28.74 2.81
CA GLY A 515 0.46 -29.58 1.77
C GLY A 515 -0.11 -31.00 1.68
N ASN A 516 -1.13 -31.35 2.47
CA ASN A 516 -1.80 -32.65 2.36
C ASN A 516 -2.55 -32.77 1.02
N ASP A 517 -2.48 -33.94 0.38
CA ASP A 517 -3.02 -34.13 -0.97
C ASP A 517 -4.54 -33.93 -1.03
N LYS A 518 -5.29 -34.36 0.00
CA LYS A 518 -6.75 -34.12 0.08
C LYS A 518 -7.09 -32.65 0.29
N THR A 519 -6.27 -31.94 1.06
CA THR A 519 -6.42 -30.48 1.26
C THR A 519 -6.14 -29.73 -0.05
N ILE A 520 -5.08 -30.12 -0.75
CA ILE A 520 -4.74 -29.56 -2.08
C ILE A 520 -5.84 -29.87 -3.09
N ASP A 521 -6.39 -31.08 -3.07
CA ASP A 521 -7.49 -31.46 -3.96
C ASP A 521 -8.71 -30.56 -3.74
N SER A 522 -9.16 -30.41 -2.49
CA SER A 522 -10.29 -29.54 -2.17
C SER A 522 -10.03 -28.07 -2.52
N LEU A 523 -8.82 -27.57 -2.25
CA LEU A 523 -8.40 -26.23 -2.61
C LEU A 523 -8.47 -26.02 -4.14
N VAL A 524 -7.87 -26.94 -4.88
CA VAL A 524 -7.79 -26.81 -6.36
C VAL A 524 -9.18 -26.94 -6.97
N CYS A 525 -10.02 -27.87 -6.52
CA CYS A 525 -11.40 -27.99 -7.00
C CYS A 525 -12.19 -26.70 -6.77
N ASP A 526 -12.09 -26.08 -5.60
CA ASP A 526 -12.78 -24.83 -5.31
C ASP A 526 -12.23 -23.62 -6.12
N ILE A 527 -10.89 -23.52 -6.27
CA ILE A 527 -10.28 -22.49 -7.12
C ILE A 527 -10.75 -22.63 -8.56
N LEU A 528 -10.76 -23.86 -9.11
CA LEU A 528 -11.21 -24.11 -10.49
C LEU A 528 -12.67 -23.76 -10.66
N ASP A 529 -13.54 -24.23 -9.75
CA ASP A 529 -14.98 -23.91 -9.80
C ASP A 529 -15.23 -22.40 -9.70
N HIS A 530 -14.58 -21.72 -8.77
CA HIS A 530 -14.71 -20.28 -8.63
C HIS A 530 -14.16 -19.52 -9.85
N TYR A 531 -13.01 -19.95 -10.36
CA TYR A 531 -12.39 -19.29 -11.51
C TYR A 531 -13.22 -19.45 -12.77
N GLU A 532 -13.61 -20.68 -13.13
CA GLU A 532 -14.37 -21.01 -14.35
C GLU A 532 -15.75 -20.34 -14.35
N ASN A 533 -16.46 -20.35 -13.21
CA ASN A 533 -17.81 -19.81 -13.14
C ASN A 533 -17.89 -18.28 -13.01
N TYR A 534 -16.87 -17.63 -12.41
CA TYR A 534 -16.99 -16.22 -12.03
C TYR A 534 -15.85 -15.33 -12.51
N ARG A 535 -14.69 -15.87 -12.87
CA ARG A 535 -13.49 -15.05 -13.11
C ARG A 535 -12.86 -15.20 -14.48
N GLU A 536 -13.04 -16.33 -15.14
CA GLU A 536 -12.41 -16.62 -16.43
C GLU A 536 -12.77 -15.62 -17.53
N ASN A 537 -14.04 -15.25 -17.58
CA ASN A 537 -14.58 -14.33 -18.59
C ASN A 537 -14.62 -12.87 -18.10
N LEU A 538 -14.06 -12.58 -16.92
CA LEU A 538 -14.01 -11.21 -16.40
C LEU A 538 -12.76 -10.51 -16.89
N LEU A 539 -12.91 -9.41 -17.64
CA LEU A 539 -11.81 -8.65 -18.24
C LEU A 539 -10.92 -9.57 -19.10
N THR A 540 -9.68 -9.79 -18.65
CA THR A 540 -8.68 -10.63 -19.33
C THR A 540 -8.56 -12.03 -18.72
N GLY A 541 -9.36 -12.35 -17.70
CA GLY A 541 -9.30 -13.62 -16.97
C GLY A 541 -8.02 -13.85 -16.16
N LYS A 542 -7.21 -12.80 -15.90
CA LYS A 542 -5.95 -12.98 -15.18
C LYS A 542 -6.16 -13.16 -13.70
N ALA A 543 -5.52 -14.19 -13.15
CA ALA A 543 -5.53 -14.55 -11.74
C ALA A 543 -4.14 -14.95 -11.25
N MET A 544 -3.93 -14.84 -9.92
CA MET A 544 -2.70 -15.25 -9.27
C MET A 544 -3.03 -16.15 -8.08
N ILE A 545 -2.34 -17.26 -7.93
CA ILE A 545 -2.44 -18.16 -6.78
C ILE A 545 -1.15 -18.01 -5.95
N VAL A 546 -1.30 -17.56 -4.71
CA VAL A 546 -0.17 -17.39 -3.78
C VAL A 546 -0.09 -18.63 -2.90
N ALA A 547 0.87 -19.49 -3.17
CA ALA A 547 1.07 -20.74 -2.46
C ALA A 547 1.95 -20.56 -1.20
N TYR A 548 1.70 -21.36 -0.17
CA TYR A 548 2.44 -21.32 1.09
C TYR A 548 3.93 -21.56 0.92
N SER A 549 4.29 -22.59 0.14
CA SER A 549 5.68 -22.98 -0.11
C SER A 549 5.86 -23.52 -1.52
N ARG A 550 7.12 -23.67 -1.93
CA ARG A 550 7.47 -24.17 -3.25
C ARG A 550 6.94 -25.59 -3.53
N PRO A 551 7.04 -26.57 -2.59
CA PRO A 551 6.41 -27.87 -2.76
C PRO A 551 4.90 -27.79 -2.94
N ILE A 552 4.22 -26.90 -2.19
CA ILE A 552 2.78 -26.71 -2.30
C ILE A 552 2.41 -26.07 -3.64
N ALA A 553 3.19 -25.10 -4.13
CA ALA A 553 2.99 -24.52 -5.46
C ALA A 553 3.03 -25.58 -6.57
N MET A 554 4.01 -26.50 -6.51
CA MET A 554 4.11 -27.59 -7.46
C MET A 554 2.98 -28.62 -7.33
N LYS A 555 2.50 -28.90 -6.13
CA LYS A 555 1.33 -29.77 -5.92
C LYS A 555 0.06 -29.15 -6.51
N ILE A 556 -0.17 -27.87 -6.28
CA ILE A 556 -1.30 -27.12 -6.86
C ILE A 556 -1.21 -27.18 -8.38
N TYR A 557 -0.04 -26.90 -8.96
CA TYR A 557 0.18 -26.95 -10.41
C TYR A 557 -0.12 -28.31 -11.00
N LYS A 558 0.49 -29.38 -10.45
CA LYS A 558 0.26 -30.75 -10.90
C LYS A 558 -1.22 -31.13 -10.81
N ARG A 559 -1.88 -30.78 -9.69
CA ARG A 559 -3.29 -31.11 -9.50
C ARG A 559 -4.22 -30.35 -10.45
N ILE A 560 -3.92 -29.09 -10.75
CA ILE A 560 -4.67 -28.34 -11.78
C ILE A 560 -4.55 -29.04 -13.13
N LEU A 561 -3.37 -29.43 -13.56
CA LEU A 561 -3.15 -30.10 -14.83
C LEU A 561 -3.75 -31.51 -14.90
N GLU A 562 -3.82 -32.24 -13.78
CA GLU A 562 -4.55 -33.51 -13.69
C GLU A 562 -6.06 -33.31 -13.95
N LEU A 563 -6.66 -32.27 -13.37
CA LEU A 563 -8.08 -31.97 -13.53
C LEU A 563 -8.41 -31.23 -14.83
N ARG A 564 -7.45 -30.47 -15.37
CA ARG A 564 -7.57 -29.68 -16.60
C ARG A 564 -6.33 -29.85 -17.48
N PRO A 565 -6.15 -31.00 -18.16
CA PRO A 565 -4.95 -31.25 -18.97
C PRO A 565 -4.73 -30.23 -20.10
N SER A 566 -5.79 -29.58 -20.58
CA SER A 566 -5.71 -28.55 -21.63
C SER A 566 -5.15 -27.20 -21.13
N TRP A 567 -4.93 -27.03 -19.83
CA TRP A 567 -4.52 -25.73 -19.25
C TRP A 567 -2.99 -25.57 -19.14
N THR A 568 -2.20 -26.40 -19.81
CA THR A 568 -0.74 -26.33 -19.79
C THR A 568 -0.19 -24.97 -20.18
N GLU A 569 -0.82 -24.29 -21.16
CA GLU A 569 -0.44 -22.92 -21.53
C GLU A 569 -1.14 -21.86 -20.67
N LYS A 570 -2.24 -22.20 -20.02
CA LYS A 570 -3.03 -21.27 -19.23
C LYS A 570 -2.52 -21.04 -17.81
N VAL A 571 -1.88 -22.07 -17.22
CA VAL A 571 -1.39 -22.06 -15.84
C VAL A 571 0.10 -22.32 -15.83
N LYS A 572 0.88 -21.42 -15.21
CA LYS A 572 2.34 -21.58 -15.10
C LYS A 572 2.81 -21.24 -13.67
N VAL A 573 3.94 -21.82 -13.27
CA VAL A 573 4.56 -21.60 -11.94
C VAL A 573 5.70 -20.59 -12.08
N VAL A 574 5.70 -19.56 -11.23
CA VAL A 574 6.74 -18.55 -11.21
C VAL A 574 7.39 -18.50 -9.82
N MET A 575 8.56 -19.10 -9.71
CA MET A 575 9.35 -19.11 -8.49
C MET A 575 10.85 -19.30 -8.79
N THR A 576 11.71 -19.00 -7.80
CA THR A 576 13.15 -19.22 -7.94
C THR A 576 13.51 -20.70 -7.75
N GLY A 577 14.47 -21.20 -8.51
CA GLY A 577 15.03 -22.54 -8.32
C GLY A 577 15.97 -22.62 -7.10
N SER A 578 16.15 -23.82 -6.57
CA SER A 578 17.10 -24.15 -5.50
C SER A 578 17.84 -25.44 -5.85
N ASN A 579 19.09 -25.55 -5.43
CA ASN A 579 19.87 -26.78 -5.60
C ASN A 579 19.30 -28.01 -4.85
N LYS A 580 18.28 -27.82 -4.02
CA LYS A 580 17.57 -28.87 -3.29
C LYS A 580 16.28 -29.32 -3.98
N ASP A 581 15.92 -28.70 -5.11
CA ASP A 581 14.69 -29.03 -5.81
C ASP A 581 14.81 -30.37 -6.54
N PRO A 582 13.70 -31.13 -6.67
CA PRO A 582 13.64 -32.28 -7.55
C PRO A 582 14.01 -31.91 -8.99
N GLU A 583 14.75 -32.76 -9.68
CA GLU A 583 15.18 -32.52 -11.08
C GLU A 583 13.99 -32.31 -12.02
N GLU A 584 12.87 -32.94 -11.77
CA GLU A 584 11.63 -32.78 -12.54
C GLU A 584 11.02 -31.37 -12.49
N TRP A 585 11.43 -30.51 -11.54
CA TRP A 585 10.95 -29.13 -11.44
C TRP A 585 11.73 -28.18 -12.36
N ALA A 586 12.95 -28.53 -12.72
CA ALA A 586 13.82 -27.67 -13.49
C ALA A 586 13.23 -27.17 -14.82
N PRO A 587 12.54 -28.03 -15.63
CA PRO A 587 11.89 -27.57 -16.86
C PRO A 587 10.71 -26.60 -16.62
N ILE A 588 10.06 -26.70 -15.47
CA ILE A 588 8.87 -25.90 -15.12
C ILE A 588 9.28 -24.54 -14.57
N ILE A 589 10.29 -24.53 -13.69
CA ILE A 589 10.75 -23.30 -13.00
C ILE A 589 11.66 -22.47 -13.91
N GLY A 590 12.51 -23.14 -14.68
CA GLY A 590 13.48 -22.50 -15.58
C GLY A 590 14.53 -21.62 -14.87
N ASN A 591 15.25 -20.86 -15.67
CA ASN A 591 16.26 -19.89 -15.23
C ASN A 591 15.69 -18.46 -15.15
N LYS A 592 16.53 -17.45 -14.92
CA LYS A 592 16.09 -16.04 -14.88
C LYS A 592 15.47 -15.61 -16.21
N HIS A 593 16.06 -15.99 -17.34
CA HIS A 593 15.55 -15.62 -18.68
C HIS A 593 14.14 -16.17 -18.91
N HIS A 594 13.91 -17.44 -18.59
CA HIS A 594 12.58 -18.04 -18.67
C HIS A 594 11.54 -17.31 -17.81
N ARG A 595 11.91 -16.88 -16.60
CA ARG A 595 10.99 -16.09 -15.73
C ARG A 595 10.71 -14.70 -16.31
N ASP A 596 11.68 -14.08 -16.97
CA ASP A 596 11.51 -12.79 -17.64
C ASP A 596 10.57 -12.93 -18.86
N GLU A 597 10.66 -14.05 -19.59
CA GLU A 597 9.72 -14.42 -20.66
C GLU A 597 8.30 -14.62 -20.11
N LEU A 598 8.14 -15.39 -19.03
CA LEU A 598 6.86 -15.57 -18.35
C LEU A 598 6.28 -14.23 -17.86
N ALA A 599 7.12 -13.32 -17.41
CA ALA A 599 6.68 -12.00 -16.98
C ALA A 599 6.17 -11.15 -18.14
N ALA A 600 6.82 -11.21 -19.31
CA ALA A 600 6.38 -10.54 -20.52
C ALA A 600 5.07 -11.16 -21.04
N GLU A 601 4.99 -12.49 -21.06
CA GLU A 601 3.81 -13.24 -21.48
C GLU A 601 2.60 -12.97 -20.56
N PHE A 602 2.80 -12.92 -19.24
CA PHE A 602 1.72 -12.62 -18.30
C PHE A 602 1.26 -11.15 -18.37
N LYS A 603 2.07 -10.24 -18.84
CA LYS A 603 1.68 -8.84 -19.12
C LYS A 603 0.87 -8.70 -20.40
N ASP A 604 1.10 -9.56 -21.37
CA ASP A 604 0.33 -9.60 -22.61
C ASP A 604 -1.09 -10.12 -22.34
N ASN A 605 -2.09 -9.28 -22.59
CA ASN A 605 -3.49 -9.62 -22.34
C ASN A 605 -4.04 -10.64 -23.33
N ASP A 606 -3.45 -10.77 -24.51
CA ASP A 606 -3.87 -11.71 -25.55
C ASP A 606 -3.22 -13.10 -25.37
N SER A 607 -2.18 -13.20 -24.54
CA SER A 607 -1.53 -14.47 -24.19
C SER A 607 -2.51 -15.46 -23.55
N PRO A 608 -2.38 -16.77 -23.87
CA PRO A 608 -3.11 -17.84 -23.21
C PRO A 608 -2.77 -17.98 -21.71
N PHE A 609 -1.62 -17.46 -21.26
CA PHE A 609 -1.20 -17.51 -19.86
C PHE A 609 -2.07 -16.59 -18.99
N LYS A 610 -3.00 -17.19 -18.24
CA LYS A 610 -4.01 -16.48 -17.43
C LYS A 610 -3.82 -16.66 -15.92
N ILE A 611 -3.26 -17.77 -15.45
CA ILE A 611 -3.14 -18.07 -14.02
C ILE A 611 -1.68 -18.29 -13.65
N ALA A 612 -1.11 -17.40 -12.84
CA ALA A 612 0.24 -17.53 -12.30
C ALA A 612 0.21 -18.13 -10.88
N ILE A 613 0.97 -19.19 -10.64
CA ILE A 613 1.19 -19.76 -9.31
C ILE A 613 2.53 -19.24 -8.79
N VAL A 614 2.50 -18.50 -7.68
CA VAL A 614 3.66 -17.86 -7.08
C VAL A 614 3.81 -18.23 -5.61
N VAL A 615 4.99 -18.02 -5.04
CA VAL A 615 5.23 -18.15 -3.59
C VAL A 615 5.52 -16.78 -2.97
N ASP A 616 6.55 -16.09 -3.44
CA ASP A 616 6.95 -14.75 -3.00
C ASP A 616 7.24 -13.82 -4.19
N MET A 617 7.56 -14.39 -5.34
CA MET A 617 7.80 -13.62 -6.55
C MET A 617 6.52 -12.96 -7.04
N TRP A 618 6.66 -11.81 -7.70
CA TRP A 618 5.58 -10.99 -8.22
C TRP A 618 4.63 -10.36 -7.18
N LEU A 619 4.73 -10.75 -5.91
CA LEU A 619 3.99 -10.07 -4.84
C LEU A 619 4.51 -8.65 -4.61
N THR A 620 5.78 -8.42 -4.97
CA THR A 620 6.43 -7.11 -4.88
C THR A 620 7.05 -6.73 -6.22
N GLY A 621 6.90 -5.47 -6.64
CA GLY A 621 7.59 -4.93 -7.82
C GLY A 621 7.06 -5.36 -9.18
N PHE A 622 6.10 -6.27 -9.27
CA PHE A 622 5.52 -6.72 -10.54
C PHE A 622 4.19 -6.03 -10.82
N ASP A 623 4.09 -5.36 -11.96
CA ASP A 623 2.90 -4.59 -12.34
C ASP A 623 2.16 -5.20 -13.52
N VAL A 624 0.91 -5.61 -13.28
CA VAL A 624 -0.04 -6.13 -14.27
C VAL A 624 -1.41 -5.55 -13.97
N PRO A 625 -1.78 -4.41 -14.57
CA PRO A 625 -3.04 -3.73 -14.28
C PRO A 625 -4.28 -4.59 -14.50
N SER A 626 -4.25 -5.50 -15.48
CA SER A 626 -5.34 -6.42 -15.78
C SER A 626 -5.53 -7.56 -14.77
N LEU A 627 -4.61 -7.77 -13.80
CA LEU A 627 -4.77 -8.77 -12.75
C LEU A 627 -5.96 -8.42 -11.85
N ALA A 628 -7.01 -9.23 -11.89
CA ALA A 628 -8.28 -8.96 -11.21
C ALA A 628 -8.54 -9.86 -9.99
N THR A 629 -7.88 -11.01 -9.89
CA THR A 629 -8.16 -12.00 -8.84
C THR A 629 -6.86 -12.54 -8.23
N MET A 630 -6.83 -12.64 -6.91
CA MET A 630 -5.74 -13.27 -6.17
C MET A 630 -6.28 -14.29 -5.19
N TYR A 631 -5.88 -15.54 -5.33
CA TYR A 631 -6.18 -16.65 -4.44
C TYR A 631 -5.03 -16.79 -3.44
N ILE A 632 -5.31 -16.57 -2.15
CA ILE A 632 -4.29 -16.60 -1.11
C ILE A 632 -4.34 -17.91 -0.33
N TYR A 633 -3.32 -18.69 -0.51
CA TYR A 633 -3.07 -19.93 0.24
C TYR A 633 -1.76 -19.85 1.03
N LYS A 634 -1.51 -18.68 1.62
CA LYS A 634 -0.32 -18.36 2.41
C LYS A 634 -0.67 -17.39 3.54
N PRO A 635 -0.37 -17.72 4.82
CA PRO A 635 -0.50 -16.75 5.90
C PRO A 635 0.45 -15.58 5.65
N MET A 636 -0.11 -14.40 5.39
CA MET A 636 0.62 -13.16 5.20
C MET A 636 0.22 -12.16 6.26
N LYS A 637 1.16 -11.29 6.67
CA LYS A 637 0.94 -10.28 7.70
C LYS A 637 1.57 -8.96 7.30
N GLY A 638 1.03 -7.87 7.89
CA GLY A 638 1.59 -6.52 7.78
C GLY A 638 1.87 -6.12 6.34
N TYR A 639 3.03 -5.57 6.13
CA TYR A 639 3.48 -5.04 4.86
C TYR A 639 3.40 -6.01 3.66
N ASN A 640 3.82 -7.28 3.84
CA ASN A 640 3.80 -8.26 2.74
C ASN A 640 2.38 -8.52 2.23
N LEU A 641 1.39 -8.51 3.13
CA LEU A 641 -0.01 -8.65 2.77
C LEU A 641 -0.49 -7.43 1.97
N MET A 642 -0.14 -6.23 2.43
CA MET A 642 -0.53 -5.00 1.73
C MET A 642 0.11 -4.88 0.35
N GLN A 643 1.34 -5.33 0.18
CA GLN A 643 1.99 -5.39 -1.13
C GLN A 643 1.31 -6.37 -2.09
N ALA A 644 0.87 -7.52 -1.60
CA ALA A 644 0.13 -8.48 -2.41
C ALA A 644 -1.23 -7.89 -2.84
N ILE A 645 -1.95 -7.26 -1.91
CA ILE A 645 -3.24 -6.59 -2.18
C ILE A 645 -3.08 -5.53 -3.27
N ALA A 646 -2.02 -4.75 -3.22
CA ALA A 646 -1.74 -3.71 -4.20
C ALA A 646 -1.46 -4.23 -5.63
N ARG A 647 -1.37 -5.55 -5.84
CA ARG A 647 -1.29 -6.13 -7.19
C ARG A 647 -2.63 -6.16 -7.89
N VAL A 648 -3.73 -6.28 -7.17
CA VAL A 648 -5.08 -6.36 -7.74
C VAL A 648 -5.84 -5.03 -7.74
N ASN A 649 -5.33 -3.97 -7.12
CA ASN A 649 -6.01 -2.67 -7.03
C ASN A 649 -5.69 -1.69 -8.18
N ARG A 650 -5.01 -2.16 -9.22
CA ARG A 650 -4.62 -1.32 -10.37
C ARG A 650 -5.82 -0.94 -11.23
N VAL A 651 -5.78 0.28 -11.77
CA VAL A 651 -6.74 0.74 -12.79
C VAL A 651 -6.48 0.04 -14.11
N PHE A 652 -7.51 -0.52 -14.70
CA PHE A 652 -7.46 -1.15 -16.02
C PHE A 652 -8.87 -1.21 -16.63
N GLN A 653 -9.09 -0.52 -17.75
CA GLN A 653 -10.39 -0.49 -18.44
C GLN A 653 -11.59 -0.44 -17.48
N ASP A 654 -12.61 -1.27 -17.72
CA ASP A 654 -13.84 -1.36 -16.92
C ASP A 654 -13.67 -2.16 -15.61
N LYS A 655 -12.46 -2.33 -15.13
CA LYS A 655 -12.19 -3.04 -13.88
C LYS A 655 -12.78 -2.27 -12.69
N GLU A 656 -13.84 -2.80 -12.10
CA GLU A 656 -14.50 -2.20 -10.94
C GLU A 656 -13.67 -2.34 -9.64
N GLY A 657 -12.90 -3.42 -9.51
CA GLY A 657 -12.05 -3.68 -8.35
C GLY A 657 -11.26 -4.97 -8.46
N GLY A 658 -10.35 -5.17 -7.49
CA GLY A 658 -9.61 -6.42 -7.32
C GLY A 658 -10.31 -7.35 -6.32
N LEU A 659 -10.21 -8.66 -6.51
CA LEU A 659 -10.73 -9.65 -5.58
C LEU A 659 -9.60 -10.44 -4.93
N ILE A 660 -9.60 -10.47 -3.61
CA ILE A 660 -8.78 -11.36 -2.78
C ILE A 660 -9.66 -12.51 -2.30
N VAL A 661 -9.29 -13.73 -2.66
CA VAL A 661 -9.93 -14.96 -2.18
C VAL A 661 -8.98 -15.66 -1.20
N ASP A 662 -9.40 -15.74 0.05
CA ASP A 662 -8.55 -16.20 1.16
C ASP A 662 -8.95 -17.58 1.66
N TYR A 663 -8.01 -18.53 1.60
CA TYR A 663 -8.21 -19.92 2.04
C TYR A 663 -7.57 -20.23 3.40
N VAL A 664 -6.84 -19.31 4.00
CA VAL A 664 -6.07 -19.55 5.24
C VAL A 664 -6.47 -18.66 6.41
N GLY A 665 -7.47 -17.80 6.22
CA GLY A 665 -8.00 -16.95 7.28
C GLY A 665 -7.11 -15.74 7.60
N ILE A 666 -6.65 -15.00 6.58
CA ILE A 666 -5.82 -13.79 6.75
C ILE A 666 -6.61 -12.54 7.15
N ALA A 667 -7.93 -12.63 7.30
CA ALA A 667 -8.78 -11.48 7.62
C ALA A 667 -8.31 -10.70 8.85
N SER A 668 -7.88 -11.40 9.90
CA SER A 668 -7.33 -10.75 11.09
C SER A 668 -5.97 -10.09 10.83
N ALA A 669 -5.13 -10.73 10.02
CA ALA A 669 -3.83 -10.17 9.61
C ALA A 669 -4.02 -8.98 8.64
N LEU A 670 -5.06 -8.99 7.81
CA LEU A 670 -5.45 -7.86 6.98
C LEU A 670 -5.89 -6.68 7.85
N LYS A 671 -6.74 -6.92 8.83
CA LYS A 671 -7.14 -5.91 9.82
C LYS A 671 -5.94 -5.30 10.54
N GLU A 672 -5.01 -6.14 10.97
CA GLU A 672 -3.78 -5.73 11.64
C GLU A 672 -2.89 -4.87 10.72
N ALA A 673 -2.66 -5.31 9.49
CA ALA A 673 -1.87 -4.58 8.52
C ALA A 673 -2.49 -3.22 8.17
N MET A 674 -3.82 -3.13 8.13
CA MET A 674 -4.54 -1.88 7.87
C MET A 674 -4.53 -0.92 9.07
N ASN A 675 -4.26 -1.41 10.29
CA ASN A 675 -4.16 -0.53 11.47
C ASN A 675 -3.01 0.49 11.38
N ASP A 676 -1.99 0.19 10.60
CA ASP A 676 -0.87 1.09 10.37
C ASP A 676 -1.21 2.21 9.37
N TYR A 677 -2.35 2.09 8.67
CA TYR A 677 -2.83 3.08 7.71
C TYR A 677 -3.63 4.20 8.39
N THR A 678 -3.98 5.22 7.63
CA THR A 678 -4.71 6.37 8.15
C THR A 678 -6.07 5.98 8.75
N ALA A 679 -6.63 6.83 9.62
CA ALA A 679 -7.97 6.63 10.17
C ALA A 679 -9.05 6.49 9.09
N ARG A 680 -8.82 7.06 7.91
CA ARG A 680 -9.70 7.04 6.74
C ARG A 680 -9.64 5.69 6.01
N ASP A 681 -8.45 5.10 5.82
CA ASP A 681 -8.28 3.76 5.25
C ASP A 681 -8.92 2.68 6.12
N ARG A 682 -8.99 2.92 7.42
CA ARG A 682 -9.58 2.01 8.39
C ARG A 682 -11.08 1.78 8.21
N LYS A 683 -11.80 2.66 7.50
CA LYS A 683 -13.24 2.62 7.33
C LYS A 683 -13.76 1.60 6.28
N ASN A 684 -12.94 1.13 5.34
CA ASN A 684 -13.43 0.60 4.05
C ASN A 684 -13.23 -0.91 3.76
N TYR A 685 -12.80 -1.77 4.72
CA TYR A 685 -12.55 -3.21 4.43
C TYR A 685 -13.11 -4.20 5.49
N GLY A 686 -13.91 -5.11 5.04
CA GLY A 686 -14.79 -6.14 5.49
C GLY A 686 -14.63 -7.02 6.75
N ASP A 687 -15.73 -7.63 7.19
CA ASP A 687 -15.84 -8.51 8.37
C ASP A 687 -15.95 -10.00 8.01
N THR A 688 -15.38 -10.88 8.85
CA THR A 688 -15.40 -12.33 8.68
C THR A 688 -16.25 -13.02 9.75
N ASN A 689 -17.26 -13.78 9.37
CA ASN A 689 -18.17 -14.45 10.32
C ASN A 689 -17.70 -15.86 10.75
N VAL A 690 -16.42 -15.98 11.15
CA VAL A 690 -15.82 -17.24 11.63
C VAL A 690 -16.57 -17.80 12.85
N ALA A 691 -17.13 -16.90 13.67
CA ALA A 691 -17.84 -17.28 14.88
C ALA A 691 -19.06 -18.18 14.63
N ARG A 692 -19.86 -17.92 13.58
CA ARG A 692 -21.03 -18.72 13.23
C ARG A 692 -20.70 -20.16 12.81
N VAL A 693 -19.52 -20.38 12.23
CA VAL A 693 -19.07 -21.72 11.83
C VAL A 693 -18.50 -22.49 13.01
N ALA A 694 -17.83 -21.79 13.93
CA ALA A 694 -17.21 -22.41 15.10
C ALA A 694 -18.22 -22.68 16.24
N TYR A 695 -19.31 -21.93 16.32
CA TYR A 695 -20.26 -22.02 17.44
C TYR A 695 -20.97 -23.38 17.56
N PRO A 696 -21.47 -24.04 16.50
CA PRO A 696 -22.05 -25.38 16.64
C PRO A 696 -21.04 -26.42 17.12
N LYS A 697 -19.76 -26.24 16.73
CA LYS A 697 -18.68 -27.12 17.18
C LYS A 697 -18.31 -26.88 18.63
N PHE A 698 -18.34 -25.63 19.06
CA PHE A 698 -18.19 -25.27 20.46
C PHE A 698 -19.28 -25.91 21.33
N GLN A 699 -20.56 -25.81 20.93
CA GLN A 699 -21.68 -26.43 21.67
C GLN A 699 -21.56 -27.96 21.72
N GLU A 700 -21.16 -28.62 20.61
CA GLU A 700 -20.90 -30.05 20.58
C GLU A 700 -19.84 -30.44 21.63
N LYS A 701 -18.73 -29.71 21.69
CA LYS A 701 -17.62 -30.01 22.58
C LYS A 701 -17.92 -29.67 24.04
N LEU A 702 -18.71 -28.64 24.27
CA LEU A 702 -19.20 -28.33 25.62
C LEU A 702 -20.07 -29.46 26.16
N ALA A 703 -21.04 -29.94 25.38
CA ALA A 703 -21.90 -31.05 25.76
C ALA A 703 -21.10 -32.35 26.04
N VAL A 704 -20.05 -32.63 25.24
CA VAL A 704 -19.16 -33.80 25.49
C VAL A 704 -18.44 -33.64 26.82
N CYS A 705 -17.94 -32.44 27.15
CA CYS A 705 -17.28 -32.20 28.44
C CYS A 705 -18.30 -32.31 29.62
N GLU A 706 -19.52 -31.83 29.44
CA GLU A 706 -20.60 -31.97 30.45
C GLU A 706 -20.93 -33.46 30.69
N ASP A 707 -21.05 -34.25 29.62
CA ASP A 707 -21.32 -35.71 29.73
C ASP A 707 -20.20 -36.46 30.44
N LEU A 708 -18.92 -36.10 30.23
CA LEU A 708 -17.78 -36.69 30.94
C LEU A 708 -17.77 -36.36 32.43
N PHE A 709 -18.44 -35.28 32.85
CA PHE A 709 -18.62 -34.91 34.26
C PHE A 709 -20.03 -35.23 34.78
N TYR A 710 -20.75 -36.11 34.09
CA TYR A 710 -22.08 -36.51 34.58
C TYR A 710 -22.01 -37.09 36.01
N GLY A 711 -22.78 -36.51 36.91
CA GLY A 711 -22.78 -36.87 38.35
C GLY A 711 -21.83 -36.03 39.21
N TYR A 712 -21.10 -35.09 38.66
CA TYR A 712 -20.31 -34.10 39.38
C TYR A 712 -21.00 -32.73 39.36
N ASP A 713 -21.32 -32.19 40.56
CA ASP A 713 -21.92 -30.87 40.69
C ASP A 713 -20.84 -29.79 40.74
N TYR A 714 -20.79 -28.94 39.68
CA TYR A 714 -19.91 -27.80 39.56
C TYR A 714 -20.68 -26.45 39.64
N SER A 715 -21.92 -26.44 40.16
CA SER A 715 -22.72 -25.23 40.31
C SER A 715 -22.04 -24.15 41.15
N ASP A 716 -21.21 -24.59 42.12
CA ASP A 716 -20.38 -23.66 42.91
C ASP A 716 -19.36 -22.87 42.08
N PHE A 717 -18.92 -23.39 40.93
CA PHE A 717 -18.08 -22.66 40.02
C PHE A 717 -18.84 -21.56 39.28
N ILE A 718 -20.10 -21.83 38.94
CA ILE A 718 -20.96 -20.92 38.20
C ILE A 718 -21.46 -19.78 39.12
N HIS A 719 -21.91 -20.12 40.31
CA HIS A 719 -22.62 -19.18 41.19
C HIS A 719 -21.84 -18.77 42.45
N GLY A 720 -20.78 -19.46 42.79
CA GLY A 720 -20.03 -19.26 44.01
C GLY A 720 -18.93 -18.18 43.93
N GLY A 721 -18.43 -17.76 45.10
CA GLY A 721 -17.25 -16.86 45.18
C GLY A 721 -15.92 -17.63 44.91
N ASN A 722 -14.81 -16.91 44.90
CA ASN A 722 -13.48 -17.44 44.49
C ASN A 722 -13.08 -18.71 45.27
N LEU A 723 -13.37 -18.83 46.53
CA LEU A 723 -13.08 -20.04 47.31
C LEU A 723 -13.92 -21.26 46.88
N ALA A 724 -15.21 -21.04 46.61
CA ALA A 724 -16.11 -22.08 46.12
C ALA A 724 -15.71 -22.57 44.73
N ARG A 725 -15.36 -21.67 43.83
CA ARG A 725 -14.83 -21.97 42.51
C ARG A 725 -13.56 -22.81 42.55
N SER A 726 -12.56 -22.44 43.41
CA SER A 726 -11.34 -23.21 43.59
C SER A 726 -11.60 -24.60 44.11
N LYS A 727 -12.58 -24.75 45.05
CA LYS A 727 -13.00 -26.07 45.55
C LYS A 727 -13.68 -26.90 44.46
N ALA A 728 -14.54 -26.32 43.65
CA ALA A 728 -15.19 -26.97 42.51
C ALA A 728 -14.17 -27.50 41.51
N ILE A 729 -13.15 -26.66 41.11
CA ILE A 729 -12.09 -27.12 40.24
C ILE A 729 -11.30 -28.28 40.84
N SER A 730 -10.85 -28.21 42.08
CA SER A 730 -10.08 -29.26 42.75
C SER A 730 -10.87 -30.56 42.91
N GLY A 731 -12.16 -30.46 43.22
CA GLY A 731 -13.07 -31.59 43.27
C GLY A 731 -13.27 -32.25 41.91
N ALA A 732 -13.40 -31.48 40.85
CA ALA A 732 -13.51 -31.94 39.48
C ALA A 732 -12.25 -32.67 39.00
N VAL A 733 -11.07 -32.14 39.35
CA VAL A 733 -9.79 -32.83 39.06
C VAL A 733 -9.74 -34.19 39.74
N ASN A 734 -10.12 -34.28 41.03
CA ASN A 734 -10.22 -35.55 41.74
C ASN A 734 -11.25 -36.48 41.12
N PHE A 735 -12.38 -35.98 40.67
CA PHE A 735 -13.44 -36.75 40.03
C PHE A 735 -12.91 -37.43 38.75
N ILE A 736 -12.34 -36.66 37.82
CA ILE A 736 -11.89 -37.20 36.51
C ILE A 736 -10.63 -38.09 36.63
N VAL A 737 -9.77 -37.85 37.65
CA VAL A 737 -8.53 -38.63 37.84
C VAL A 737 -8.75 -39.86 38.70
N ALA A 738 -9.60 -39.80 39.74
CA ALA A 738 -9.77 -40.86 40.72
C ALA A 738 -11.01 -41.74 40.46
N VAL A 739 -12.07 -41.20 39.87
CA VAL A 739 -13.34 -41.90 39.63
C VAL A 739 -13.51 -42.28 38.15
N GLY A 740 -12.97 -41.47 37.26
CA GLY A 740 -13.01 -41.74 35.81
C GLY A 740 -12.02 -42.82 35.38
N LYS A 741 -12.33 -43.49 34.26
CA LYS A 741 -11.39 -44.40 33.61
C LYS A 741 -10.28 -43.62 32.95
N GLU A 742 -9.13 -44.23 32.73
CA GLU A 742 -8.00 -43.60 32.02
C GLU A 742 -8.38 -43.11 30.62
N GLU A 743 -9.28 -43.83 29.95
CA GLU A 743 -9.84 -43.43 28.65
C GLU A 743 -10.70 -42.16 28.75
N ASP A 744 -11.47 -41.97 29.83
CA ASP A 744 -12.32 -40.77 30.06
C ASP A 744 -11.47 -39.55 30.35
N ARG A 745 -10.37 -39.70 31.10
CA ARG A 745 -9.39 -38.66 31.38
C ARG A 745 -8.74 -38.16 30.07
N ASP A 746 -8.25 -39.07 29.24
CA ASP A 746 -7.57 -38.76 27.99
C ASP A 746 -8.53 -38.16 26.97
N MET A 747 -9.78 -38.63 26.93
CA MET A 747 -10.84 -38.06 26.13
C MET A 747 -11.19 -36.65 26.61
N PHE A 748 -11.27 -36.41 27.92
CA PHE A 748 -11.51 -35.09 28.51
C PHE A 748 -10.40 -34.10 28.15
N LEU A 749 -9.14 -34.48 28.33
CA LEU A 749 -8.00 -33.59 27.99
C LEU A 749 -8.07 -33.10 26.54
N LYS A 750 -8.43 -33.97 25.63
CA LYS A 750 -8.56 -33.69 24.20
C LYS A 750 -9.78 -32.86 23.89
N GLU A 751 -10.95 -33.22 24.37
CA GLU A 751 -12.20 -32.52 24.04
C GLU A 751 -12.25 -31.16 24.69
N ALA A 752 -11.73 -30.97 25.90
CA ALA A 752 -11.60 -29.68 26.56
C ALA A 752 -10.61 -28.75 25.85
N LEU A 753 -9.54 -29.28 25.23
CA LEU A 753 -8.64 -28.48 24.39
C LEU A 753 -9.34 -27.99 23.12
N ILE A 754 -10.12 -28.84 22.45
CA ILE A 754 -10.90 -28.46 21.27
C ILE A 754 -12.00 -27.47 21.66
N LEU A 755 -12.64 -27.66 22.83
CA LEU A 755 -13.62 -26.71 23.38
C LEU A 755 -13.00 -25.31 23.53
N LYS A 756 -11.82 -25.21 24.11
CA LYS A 756 -11.08 -23.96 24.24
C LYS A 756 -10.79 -23.30 22.89
N GLN A 757 -10.30 -24.10 21.91
CA GLN A 757 -10.00 -23.60 20.58
C GLN A 757 -11.25 -23.12 19.85
N ALA A 758 -12.36 -23.86 19.96
CA ALA A 758 -13.64 -23.45 19.39
C ALA A 758 -14.17 -22.17 20.05
N LEU A 759 -14.07 -22.07 21.39
CA LEU A 759 -14.46 -20.87 22.12
C LEU A 759 -13.68 -19.63 21.67
N SER A 760 -12.38 -19.76 21.41
CA SER A 760 -11.56 -18.65 20.95
C SER A 760 -12.00 -18.08 19.59
N LEU A 761 -12.72 -18.87 18.81
CA LEU A 761 -13.23 -18.48 17.49
C LEU A 761 -14.69 -17.99 17.52
N CYS A 762 -15.50 -18.47 18.50
CA CYS A 762 -16.93 -18.20 18.52
C CYS A 762 -17.40 -17.53 19.81
N SER A 763 -16.45 -17.07 20.65
CA SER A 763 -16.79 -16.51 21.94
C SER A 763 -17.83 -15.35 21.88
N SER A 764 -18.10 -14.70 20.73
CA SER A 764 -19.16 -13.70 20.51
C SER A 764 -20.58 -14.26 20.41
N LEU A 765 -20.70 -15.52 20.14
CA LEU A 765 -22.02 -16.18 20.03
C LEU A 765 -22.37 -17.03 21.26
N ALA A 766 -21.35 -17.43 22.03
CA ALA A 766 -21.55 -18.24 23.21
C ALA A 766 -22.24 -17.46 24.33
N MET A 767 -23.27 -18.04 24.93
CA MET A 767 -23.97 -17.46 26.06
C MET A 767 -23.05 -17.35 27.28
N GLU A 768 -23.34 -16.44 28.19
CA GLU A 768 -22.56 -16.24 29.41
C GLU A 768 -22.32 -17.55 30.18
N ARG A 769 -23.38 -18.32 30.37
CA ARG A 769 -23.31 -19.60 31.04
C ARG A 769 -22.39 -20.59 30.35
N GLU A 770 -22.52 -20.76 29.04
CA GLU A 770 -21.69 -21.66 28.25
C GLU A 770 -20.19 -21.32 28.35
N ARG A 771 -19.87 -20.03 28.47
CA ARG A 771 -18.49 -19.57 28.63
C ARG A 771 -17.94 -19.84 30.03
N ILE A 772 -18.76 -19.67 31.05
CA ILE A 772 -18.39 -19.99 32.44
C ILE A 772 -18.13 -21.49 32.55
N GLU A 773 -18.97 -22.32 31.96
CA GLU A 773 -18.79 -23.77 31.90
C GLU A 773 -17.54 -24.18 31.13
N ALA A 774 -17.27 -23.58 29.99
CA ALA A 774 -16.05 -23.81 29.24
C ALA A 774 -14.78 -23.37 30.00
N ALA A 775 -14.85 -22.27 30.76
CA ALA A 775 -13.76 -21.82 31.62
C ALA A 775 -13.52 -22.78 32.80
N PHE A 776 -14.56 -23.39 33.33
CA PHE A 776 -14.45 -24.44 34.30
C PHE A 776 -13.67 -25.65 33.75
N PHE A 777 -14.10 -26.21 32.61
CA PHE A 777 -13.45 -27.36 31.98
C PHE A 777 -11.99 -27.07 31.58
N GLU A 778 -11.68 -25.86 31.10
CA GLU A 778 -10.28 -25.48 30.81
C GLU A 778 -9.44 -25.42 32.09
N SER A 779 -9.97 -24.90 33.19
CA SER A 779 -9.26 -24.85 34.47
C SER A 779 -8.96 -26.24 34.99
N VAL A 780 -9.92 -27.18 34.89
CA VAL A 780 -9.75 -28.57 35.24
C VAL A 780 -8.73 -29.24 34.32
N ARG A 781 -8.82 -29.05 33.01
CA ARG A 781 -7.88 -29.59 32.01
C ARG A 781 -6.43 -29.20 32.30
N VAL A 782 -6.17 -27.94 32.63
CA VAL A 782 -4.80 -27.46 32.94
C VAL A 782 -4.22 -28.19 34.16
N LEU A 783 -5.03 -28.39 35.20
CA LEU A 783 -4.55 -29.09 36.42
C LEU A 783 -4.37 -30.58 36.21
N VAL A 784 -5.27 -31.23 35.49
CA VAL A 784 -5.13 -32.69 35.15
C VAL A 784 -3.89 -32.90 34.31
N ASN A 785 -3.62 -32.06 33.33
CA ASN A 785 -2.43 -32.12 32.47
C ASN A 785 -1.12 -31.92 33.26
N ARG A 786 -1.12 -31.06 34.28
CA ARG A 786 0.03 -30.88 35.18
C ARG A 786 0.29 -32.12 36.06
N LEU A 787 -0.76 -32.80 36.53
CA LEU A 787 -0.63 -34.02 37.33
C LEU A 787 -0.13 -35.22 36.48
N ALA A 788 -0.54 -35.29 35.21
CA ALA A 788 -0.12 -36.38 34.32
C ALA A 788 1.37 -36.29 33.93
N ASN A 789 2.00 -35.09 34.01
CA ASN A 789 3.37 -34.85 33.51
C ASN A 789 4.46 -34.97 34.62
N GLN A 790 4.22 -35.56 35.78
CA GLN A 790 5.17 -35.70 36.88
C GLN A 790 5.98 -37.03 36.88
N GLY A 791 6.36 -37.61 35.74
CA GLY A 791 7.12 -38.91 35.65
C GLY A 791 8.37 -38.84 34.75
N GLN A 792 9.44 -39.52 35.08
CA GLN A 792 10.82 -39.49 34.54
C GLN A 792 11.00 -40.15 33.15
N GLY A 793 11.83 -39.57 32.24
CA GLY A 793 12.28 -40.25 31.02
C GLY A 793 13.33 -39.53 30.16
N LYS A 794 13.96 -40.20 29.18
CA LYS A 794 15.00 -39.67 28.27
C LYS A 794 14.54 -38.49 27.42
N LYS A 795 15.38 -37.45 27.31
CA LYS A 795 15.08 -36.21 26.54
C LYS A 795 15.25 -36.39 25.03
N PHE A 796 14.17 -36.24 24.28
CA PHE A 796 14.21 -36.15 22.81
C PHE A 796 14.60 -34.73 22.35
N SER A 797 15.35 -34.66 21.24
CA SER A 797 15.66 -33.37 20.60
C SER A 797 14.48 -32.82 19.81
N LEU A 798 14.43 -31.47 19.61
CA LEU A 798 13.39 -30.79 18.82
C LEU A 798 13.25 -31.41 17.40
N THR A 799 14.38 -31.74 16.77
CA THR A 799 14.42 -32.30 15.41
C THR A 799 13.78 -33.67 15.31
N GLU A 800 13.99 -34.55 16.32
CA GLU A 800 13.40 -35.90 16.38
C GLU A 800 11.90 -35.84 16.62
N ILE A 801 11.44 -34.94 17.51
CA ILE A 801 10.02 -34.70 17.78
C ILE A 801 9.32 -34.22 16.51
N ASN A 802 9.90 -33.20 15.85
CA ASN A 802 9.33 -32.60 14.64
C ASN A 802 9.23 -33.59 13.48
N ALA A 803 10.24 -34.49 13.29
CA ALA A 803 10.22 -35.50 12.23
C ALA A 803 9.12 -36.56 12.44
N ARG A 804 8.93 -37.04 13.67
CA ARG A 804 7.90 -38.03 13.99
C ARG A 804 6.49 -37.47 13.81
N ILE A 805 6.23 -36.27 14.34
CA ILE A 805 4.91 -35.64 14.26
C ILE A 805 4.55 -35.26 12.84
N ASN A 806 5.49 -34.74 12.02
CA ASN A 806 5.23 -34.44 10.61
C ASN A 806 4.80 -35.68 9.80
N ASN A 807 5.37 -36.87 10.10
CA ASN A 807 4.98 -38.10 9.41
C ASN A 807 3.56 -38.53 9.79
N LEU A 808 3.16 -38.33 11.04
CA LEU A 808 1.81 -38.65 11.50
C LEU A 808 0.78 -37.67 10.98
N LEU A 809 1.09 -36.36 10.99
CA LEU A 809 0.22 -35.33 10.45
C LEU A 809 -0.07 -35.52 8.94
N LYS A 810 0.93 -35.95 8.16
CA LYS A 810 0.74 -36.24 6.72
C LYS A 810 -0.27 -37.37 6.47
N ALA A 811 -0.38 -38.31 7.39
CA ALA A 811 -1.29 -39.46 7.27
C ALA A 811 -2.74 -39.17 7.72
N SER A 812 -2.95 -38.11 8.51
CA SER A 812 -4.19 -37.89 9.28
C SER A 812 -5.16 -36.87 8.73
N ILE A 813 -4.76 -36.04 7.75
CA ILE A 813 -5.55 -34.88 7.35
C ILE A 813 -6.58 -35.22 6.29
N HIS A 814 -7.84 -34.91 6.55
CA HIS A 814 -8.95 -34.98 5.61
C HIS A 814 -9.56 -33.60 5.40
N SER A 815 -9.90 -33.27 4.16
CA SER A 815 -10.64 -32.04 3.83
C SER A 815 -12.11 -32.38 3.52
N ASP A 816 -13.03 -31.69 4.18
CA ASP A 816 -14.46 -31.81 3.95
C ASP A 816 -15.01 -30.78 2.94
N GLY A 817 -14.14 -30.16 2.17
CA GLY A 817 -14.51 -29.11 1.22
C GLY A 817 -14.26 -27.68 1.74
N VAL A 818 -14.61 -26.71 0.94
CA VAL A 818 -14.43 -25.28 1.19
C VAL A 818 -15.76 -24.61 1.55
N ILE A 819 -15.75 -23.72 2.53
CA ILE A 819 -16.93 -22.92 2.89
C ILE A 819 -16.68 -21.46 2.54
N ASN A 820 -17.61 -20.88 1.78
CA ASN A 820 -17.70 -19.43 1.64
C ASN A 820 -18.40 -18.86 2.87
N LEU A 821 -17.66 -18.10 3.68
CA LEU A 821 -18.16 -17.49 4.92
C LEU A 821 -19.05 -16.26 4.71
N PHE A 822 -19.14 -15.75 3.45
CA PHE A 822 -19.85 -14.51 3.12
C PHE A 822 -21.07 -14.70 2.20
N LYS A 823 -21.49 -15.93 1.95
CA LYS A 823 -22.58 -16.21 0.99
C LYS A 823 -23.90 -15.49 1.31
N ASP A 824 -24.08 -15.04 2.54
CA ASP A 824 -25.32 -14.40 3.02
C ASP A 824 -25.21 -12.89 3.31
N THR A 825 -24.05 -12.28 3.14
CA THR A 825 -23.84 -10.83 3.37
C THR A 825 -23.49 -10.11 2.08
N GLY A 826 -24.51 -9.74 1.31
CA GLY A 826 -24.38 -8.88 0.12
C GLY A 826 -24.01 -7.43 0.43
N GLY A 827 -23.07 -7.19 1.36
CA GLY A 827 -22.67 -5.87 1.82
C GLY A 827 -21.16 -5.59 1.68
N LYS A 828 -20.83 -4.49 1.08
CA LYS A 828 -19.50 -3.87 1.10
C LYS A 828 -19.23 -3.39 2.51
N PHE A 829 -18.19 -3.86 3.18
CA PHE A 829 -17.83 -3.45 4.54
C PHE A 829 -16.48 -2.75 4.60
N SER A 830 -16.44 -1.75 5.44
CA SER A 830 -15.30 -0.91 5.74
C SER A 830 -14.66 -1.29 7.08
N LEU A 831 -13.34 -1.39 7.15
CA LEU A 831 -12.60 -1.89 8.32
C LEU A 831 -12.30 -0.86 9.40
N PHE A 832 -12.53 0.46 9.16
CA PHE A 832 -11.90 1.49 10.00
C PHE A 832 -12.68 2.80 10.15
N ASP A 833 -13.74 2.78 10.99
CA ASP A 833 -14.42 3.99 11.41
C ASP A 833 -13.95 4.46 12.82
N PRO A 834 -13.93 5.77 13.15
CA PRO A 834 -13.89 6.23 14.54
C PRO A 834 -15.01 5.64 15.41
N GLU A 835 -16.10 5.25 14.76
CA GLU A 835 -17.21 4.48 15.32
C GLU A 835 -16.86 2.98 15.51
N PHE A 836 -15.68 2.52 15.05
CA PHE A 836 -15.27 1.10 15.09
C PHE A 836 -15.33 0.52 16.51
N LEU A 837 -14.93 1.28 17.51
CA LEU A 837 -15.07 0.87 18.91
C LEU A 837 -16.55 0.79 19.34
N GLU A 838 -17.40 1.65 18.78
CA GLU A 838 -18.86 1.57 18.98
C GLU A 838 -19.47 0.45 18.14
N GLU A 839 -19.01 0.23 16.93
CA GLU A 839 -19.42 -0.89 16.09
C GLU A 839 -19.07 -2.24 16.74
N ILE A 840 -17.87 -2.38 17.27
CA ILE A 840 -17.48 -3.57 18.05
C ILE A 840 -18.40 -3.77 19.24
N SER A 841 -18.80 -2.71 19.95
CA SER A 841 -19.72 -2.82 21.07
C SER A 841 -21.12 -3.27 20.66
N ARG A 842 -21.53 -2.95 19.43
CA ARG A 842 -22.83 -3.30 18.83
C ARG A 842 -22.82 -4.63 18.06
N MET A 843 -21.67 -5.25 17.87
CA MET A 843 -21.55 -6.55 17.21
C MET A 843 -22.40 -7.59 17.94
N LYS A 844 -23.19 -8.35 17.18
CA LYS A 844 -23.96 -9.49 17.72
C LYS A 844 -23.03 -10.61 18.18
N GLU A 845 -21.88 -10.74 17.52
CA GLU A 845 -20.80 -11.68 17.78
C GLU A 845 -19.88 -11.15 18.89
N LYS A 846 -20.36 -11.12 20.13
CA LYS A 846 -19.68 -10.51 21.27
C LYS A 846 -18.25 -11.03 21.51
N ASN A 847 -17.94 -12.25 21.15
CA ASN A 847 -16.65 -12.84 21.42
C ASN A 847 -15.62 -12.55 20.32
N LEU A 848 -16.05 -12.37 19.08
CA LEU A 848 -15.21 -11.79 18.06
C LEU A 848 -14.81 -10.36 18.46
N ALA A 849 -15.77 -9.62 19.05
CA ALA A 849 -15.51 -8.31 19.62
C ALA A 849 -14.43 -8.34 20.72
N VAL A 850 -14.50 -9.31 21.63
CA VAL A 850 -13.48 -9.47 22.70
C VAL A 850 -12.11 -9.80 22.13
N GLU A 851 -12.00 -10.75 21.21
CA GLU A 851 -10.71 -11.11 20.60
C GLU A 851 -10.13 -10.00 19.74
N LEU A 852 -10.95 -9.24 19.02
CA LEU A 852 -10.52 -8.07 18.26
C LEU A 852 -9.99 -6.98 19.20
N LEU A 853 -10.72 -6.64 20.25
CA LEU A 853 -10.29 -5.63 21.23
C LEU A 853 -9.02 -6.07 21.96
N LYS A 854 -8.96 -7.33 22.40
CA LYS A 854 -7.76 -7.90 23.04
C LYS A 854 -6.54 -7.77 22.16
N LYS A 855 -6.66 -8.12 20.89
CA LYS A 855 -5.56 -8.06 19.92
C LYS A 855 -5.12 -6.61 19.68
N LEU A 856 -6.06 -5.71 19.42
CA LEU A 856 -5.80 -4.27 19.22
C LEU A 856 -5.08 -3.66 20.43
N ILE A 857 -5.56 -3.98 21.65
CA ILE A 857 -4.96 -3.46 22.88
C ILE A 857 -3.58 -4.04 23.11
N ALA A 858 -3.39 -5.36 22.87
CA ALA A 858 -2.10 -6.02 23.02
C ALA A 858 -1.04 -5.42 22.08
N GLU A 859 -1.40 -5.11 20.85
CA GLU A 859 -0.52 -4.45 19.87
C GLU A 859 -0.12 -3.06 20.33
N GLN A 860 -1.06 -2.27 20.84
CA GLN A 860 -0.75 -0.94 21.38
C GLN A 860 0.12 -1.01 22.63
N VAL A 861 -0.08 -2.02 23.47
CA VAL A 861 0.79 -2.27 24.64
C VAL A 861 2.23 -2.58 24.21
N VAL A 862 2.41 -3.32 23.12
CA VAL A 862 3.75 -3.57 22.54
C VAL A 862 4.39 -2.29 22.03
N VAL A 863 3.62 -1.42 21.35
CA VAL A 863 4.11 -0.10 20.93
C VAL A 863 4.59 0.72 22.14
N TYR A 864 3.82 0.76 23.23
CA TYR A 864 4.23 1.44 24.45
C TYR A 864 5.46 0.79 25.14
N LYS A 865 5.68 -0.50 24.97
CA LYS A 865 6.88 -1.17 25.50
C LYS A 865 8.18 -0.56 24.96
N HIS A 866 8.14 -0.06 23.74
CA HIS A 866 9.28 0.60 23.10
C HIS A 866 9.32 2.11 23.28
N THR A 867 8.19 2.73 23.64
CA THR A 867 8.06 4.19 23.69
C THR A 867 7.87 4.72 25.11
N ASN A 868 7.13 4.00 25.95
CA ASN A 868 6.81 4.41 27.30
C ASN A 868 6.54 3.18 28.17
N ILE A 869 7.59 2.69 28.84
CA ILE A 869 7.56 1.47 29.66
C ILE A 869 6.51 1.57 30.79
N VAL A 870 6.31 2.75 31.39
CA VAL A 870 5.35 2.95 32.47
C VAL A 870 3.92 2.71 32.00
N LYS A 871 3.54 3.30 30.85
CA LYS A 871 2.22 3.09 30.24
C LYS A 871 2.06 1.66 29.73
N SER A 872 3.11 1.06 29.16
CA SER A 872 3.11 -0.32 28.71
C SER A 872 2.81 -1.28 29.85
N GLN A 873 3.49 -1.15 31.00
CA GLN A 873 3.24 -1.99 32.16
C GLN A 873 1.82 -1.82 32.66
N LYS A 874 1.35 -0.58 32.85
CA LYS A 874 -0.01 -0.29 33.32
C LYS A 874 -1.07 -0.91 32.40
N PHE A 875 -0.96 -0.72 31.10
CA PHE A 875 -1.96 -1.24 30.14
C PHE A 875 -1.86 -2.76 29.99
N SER A 876 -0.66 -3.35 30.07
CA SER A 876 -0.45 -4.80 30.06
C SER A 876 -1.10 -5.46 31.29
N GLU A 877 -0.90 -4.89 32.48
CA GLU A 877 -1.49 -5.40 33.72
C GLU A 877 -3.02 -5.34 33.71
N ILE A 878 -3.59 -4.22 33.21
CA ILE A 878 -5.04 -4.08 33.06
C ILE A 878 -5.56 -5.12 32.06
N LEU A 879 -4.95 -5.25 30.88
CA LEU A 879 -5.35 -6.22 29.85
C LEU A 879 -5.28 -7.65 30.40
N GLN A 880 -4.16 -8.02 31.02
CA GLN A 880 -3.99 -9.34 31.61
C GLN A 880 -5.03 -9.64 32.71
N ARG A 881 -5.25 -8.67 33.60
CA ARG A 881 -6.26 -8.81 34.65
C ARG A 881 -7.66 -8.98 34.05
N THR A 882 -8.07 -8.13 33.12
CA THR A 882 -9.37 -8.21 32.47
C THR A 882 -9.56 -9.54 31.74
N MET A 883 -8.53 -9.99 31.03
CA MET A 883 -8.57 -11.28 30.34
C MET A 883 -8.60 -12.47 31.30
N ASN A 884 -7.85 -12.43 32.39
CA ASN A 884 -7.88 -13.48 33.39
C ASN A 884 -9.24 -13.56 34.07
N HIS A 885 -9.87 -12.42 34.41
CA HIS A 885 -11.21 -12.38 34.96
C HIS A 885 -12.22 -12.95 33.97
N TYR A 886 -12.08 -12.62 32.70
CA TYR A 886 -12.95 -13.12 31.64
C TYR A 886 -12.80 -14.64 31.43
N LEU A 887 -11.57 -15.14 31.31
CA LEU A 887 -11.27 -16.57 31.12
C LEU A 887 -11.72 -17.41 32.33
N ASN A 888 -11.69 -16.82 33.52
CA ASN A 888 -12.15 -17.45 34.74
C ASN A 888 -13.67 -17.27 34.98
N GLY A 889 -14.40 -16.77 34.00
CA GLY A 889 -15.84 -16.58 34.08
C GLY A 889 -16.29 -15.50 35.09
N MET A 890 -15.40 -14.63 35.54
CA MET A 890 -15.70 -13.54 36.50
C MET A 890 -16.30 -12.30 35.83
N LEU A 891 -16.16 -12.17 34.53
CA LEU A 891 -16.73 -11.10 33.71
C LEU A 891 -17.60 -11.66 32.60
N THR A 892 -18.73 -11.01 32.36
CA THR A 892 -19.59 -11.30 31.21
C THR A 892 -18.94 -10.80 29.92
N ASN A 893 -19.44 -11.23 28.76
CA ASN A 893 -19.03 -10.69 27.45
C ASN A 893 -19.16 -9.18 27.36
N GLU A 894 -20.26 -8.67 27.90
CA GLU A 894 -20.54 -7.24 27.87
C GLU A 894 -19.61 -6.47 28.80
N GLN A 895 -19.38 -6.99 29.99
CA GLN A 895 -18.45 -6.40 30.94
C GLN A 895 -17.01 -6.39 30.45
N VAL A 896 -16.51 -7.48 29.86
CA VAL A 896 -15.15 -7.50 29.31
C VAL A 896 -15.01 -6.59 28.09
N ILE A 897 -16.01 -6.51 27.23
CA ILE A 897 -16.02 -5.56 26.11
C ILE A 897 -15.98 -4.13 26.64
N GLU A 898 -16.80 -3.81 27.64
CA GLU A 898 -16.84 -2.48 28.25
C GLU A 898 -15.49 -2.11 28.91
N GLU A 899 -14.89 -3.02 29.68
CA GLU A 899 -13.56 -2.82 30.25
C GLU A 899 -12.48 -2.63 29.18
N MET A 900 -12.50 -3.43 28.11
CA MET A 900 -11.57 -3.31 27.01
C MET A 900 -11.78 -2.02 26.21
N LEU A 901 -13.01 -1.60 25.96
CA LEU A 901 -13.32 -0.33 25.33
C LEU A 901 -12.82 0.84 26.18
N ASN A 902 -12.98 0.75 27.49
CA ASN A 902 -12.45 1.74 28.42
C ASN A 902 -10.92 1.78 28.40
N LEU A 903 -10.26 0.62 28.33
CA LEU A 903 -8.82 0.53 28.18
C LEU A 903 -8.35 1.08 26.81
N ALA A 904 -9.06 0.78 25.73
CA ALA A 904 -8.77 1.35 24.41
C ALA A 904 -8.92 2.88 24.39
N ARG A 905 -9.96 3.43 25.07
CA ARG A 905 -10.13 4.88 25.23
C ARG A 905 -9.00 5.49 26.07
N GLN A 906 -8.55 4.83 27.13
CA GLN A 906 -7.40 5.28 27.94
C GLN A 906 -6.12 5.30 27.11
N ILE A 907 -5.86 4.27 26.32
CA ILE A 907 -4.70 4.20 25.40
C ILE A 907 -4.77 5.35 24.38
N ARG A 908 -5.92 5.58 23.76
CA ARG A 908 -6.12 6.70 22.82
C ARG A 908 -5.91 8.07 23.47
N ASN A 909 -6.41 8.25 24.71
CA ASN A 909 -6.20 9.51 25.43
C ASN A 909 -4.72 9.71 25.81
N ALA A 910 -4.06 8.64 26.19
CA ALA A 910 -2.63 8.66 26.48
C ALA A 910 -1.79 9.00 25.23
N GLN A 911 -2.19 8.59 24.02
CA GLN A 911 -1.57 8.99 22.75
C GLN A 911 -1.67 10.51 22.49
N LYS A 912 -2.81 11.11 22.88
CA LYS A 912 -3.05 12.55 22.71
C LYS A 912 -2.45 13.42 23.83
N GLU A 913 -2.04 12.80 24.94
CA GLU A 913 -1.57 13.51 26.13
C GLU A 913 -0.27 14.26 25.86
N GLY A 914 0.68 13.66 25.16
CA GLY A 914 1.93 14.31 24.76
C GLY A 914 1.68 15.56 23.91
N THR A 915 0.78 15.49 22.94
CA THR A 915 0.41 16.64 22.10
C THR A 915 -0.25 17.76 22.89
N LYS A 916 -1.08 17.41 23.89
CA LYS A 916 -1.72 18.39 24.78
C LYS A 916 -0.76 19.09 25.73
N LEU A 917 0.28 18.37 26.15
CA LEU A 917 1.32 18.89 27.05
C LEU A 917 2.49 19.54 26.29
N GLY A 918 2.49 19.50 24.95
CA GLY A 918 3.57 19.99 24.10
C GLY A 918 4.85 19.14 24.20
N LEU A 919 4.73 17.88 24.63
CA LEU A 919 5.85 16.95 24.84
C LEU A 919 5.95 15.95 23.67
N THR A 920 7.17 15.64 23.28
CA THR A 920 7.46 14.50 22.39
C THR A 920 7.16 13.17 23.10
N ALA A 921 7.12 12.07 22.35
CA ALA A 921 6.83 10.74 22.92
C ALA A 921 7.90 10.31 23.96
N GLU A 922 9.15 10.69 23.77
CA GLU A 922 10.24 10.43 24.71
C GLU A 922 10.12 11.28 25.98
N GLU A 923 9.87 12.57 25.82
CA GLU A 923 9.64 13.48 26.93
C GLU A 923 8.39 13.06 27.72
N LEU A 924 7.34 12.61 27.07
CA LEU A 924 6.17 12.07 27.75
C LEU A 924 6.50 10.81 28.57
N ALA A 925 7.40 9.95 28.08
CA ALA A 925 7.84 8.78 28.83
C ALA A 925 8.62 9.16 30.11
N PHE A 926 9.46 10.19 30.05
CA PHE A 926 10.12 10.75 31.22
C PHE A 926 9.16 11.43 32.18
N TYR A 927 8.21 12.19 31.63
CA TYR A 927 7.15 12.81 32.43
C TYR A 927 6.33 11.76 33.19
N ASP A 928 5.92 10.68 32.54
CA ASP A 928 5.19 9.58 33.16
C ASP A 928 6.05 8.85 34.23
N ALA A 929 7.34 8.70 34.00
CA ALA A 929 8.25 8.09 34.95
C ALA A 929 8.44 8.96 36.21
N LEU A 930 8.60 10.27 36.02
CA LEU A 930 8.73 11.25 37.13
C LEU A 930 7.43 11.41 37.92
N THR A 931 6.30 11.28 37.27
CA THR A 931 4.98 11.44 37.93
C THR A 931 4.40 10.16 38.49
N LYS A 932 5.09 9.00 38.33
CA LYS A 932 4.68 7.71 38.91
C LYS A 932 4.55 7.72 40.45
N PRO A 933 5.48 8.35 41.23
CA PRO A 933 5.21 8.59 42.64
C PRO A 933 4.23 9.75 42.80
N GLN A 934 3.06 9.50 43.36
CA GLN A 934 2.00 10.51 43.60
C GLN A 934 2.55 11.72 44.40
N ALA A 935 3.52 11.47 45.31
CA ALA A 935 4.16 12.48 46.10
C ALA A 935 4.85 13.60 45.28
N ILE A 936 5.30 13.33 44.07
CA ILE A 936 5.95 14.36 43.23
C ILE A 936 4.89 15.28 42.59
N LYS A 937 3.74 14.74 42.20
CA LYS A 937 2.60 15.52 41.67
C LYS A 937 1.99 16.46 42.70
N ASP A 938 2.12 16.11 44.00
CA ASP A 938 1.58 16.89 45.11
C ASP A 938 2.48 18.07 45.48
N PHE A 939 3.76 18.08 45.03
CA PHE A 939 4.78 19.08 45.39
C PHE A 939 5.16 20.04 44.26
N LEU A 940 4.98 19.66 43.01
CA LEU A 940 5.39 20.44 41.83
C LEU A 940 4.20 20.73 40.93
N GLU A 941 4.12 21.97 40.44
CA GLU A 941 3.10 22.33 39.43
C GLU A 941 3.39 21.65 38.07
N ASN A 942 2.35 21.44 37.27
CA ASN A 942 2.45 20.74 36.00
C ASN A 942 3.43 21.39 35.01
N CYS A 943 3.55 22.70 35.03
CA CYS A 943 4.50 23.46 34.21
C CYS A 943 5.97 23.21 34.61
N GLU A 944 6.23 23.05 35.91
CA GLU A 944 7.58 22.76 36.43
C GLU A 944 7.99 21.32 36.09
N LEU A 945 7.07 20.36 36.20
CA LEU A 945 7.28 18.96 35.79
C LEU A 945 7.58 18.84 34.30
N ILE A 946 6.90 19.59 33.46
CA ILE A 946 7.12 19.63 32.01
C ILE A 946 8.50 20.20 31.70
N ALA A 947 8.89 21.31 32.37
CA ALA A 947 10.21 21.94 32.19
C ALA A 947 11.36 20.99 32.60
N ILE A 948 11.24 20.33 33.76
CA ILE A 948 12.22 19.34 34.25
C ILE A 948 12.31 18.15 33.27
N THR A 949 11.19 17.72 32.74
CA THR A 949 11.14 16.60 31.79
C THR A 949 11.89 16.92 30.49
N ILE A 950 11.69 18.11 29.94
CA ILE A 950 12.36 18.57 28.72
C ILE A 950 13.86 18.71 28.95
N GLU A 951 14.26 19.33 30.06
CA GLU A 951 15.67 19.51 30.42
C GLU A 951 16.39 18.17 30.66
N LEU A 952 15.73 17.20 31.29
CA LEU A 952 16.24 15.85 31.50
C LEU A 952 16.41 15.12 30.15
N ALA A 953 15.39 15.18 29.26
CA ALA A 953 15.45 14.57 27.94
C ALA A 953 16.57 15.18 27.08
N ASP A 954 16.73 16.50 27.11
CA ASP A 954 17.80 17.21 26.39
C ASP A 954 19.18 16.88 26.93
N THR A 955 19.29 16.70 28.22
CA THR A 955 20.57 16.34 28.87
C THR A 955 20.99 14.92 28.49
N LEU A 956 20.02 13.98 28.43
CA LEU A 956 20.29 12.61 28.04
C LEU A 956 20.57 12.46 26.54
N ARG A 957 20.03 13.36 25.70
CA ARG A 957 20.36 13.40 24.26
C ARG A 957 21.77 13.95 23.98
N LYS A 958 22.31 14.79 24.87
CA LYS A 958 23.65 15.41 24.72
C LYS A 958 24.78 14.53 25.22
N ASN A 959 24.50 13.57 26.09
CA ASN A 959 25.42 12.55 26.59
C ASN A 959 25.24 11.22 25.82
#